data_e55e5f920d0c6cff0167835f8dc425b6
#
_entry.id   e55e5f920d0c6cff0167835f8dc425b6
#
_cell.length_a   1.000
_cell.length_b   1.000
_cell.length_c   1.000
_cell.angle_alpha   90.00
_cell.angle_beta   90.00
_cell.angle_gamma   90.00
#
_symmetry.space_group_name_H-M   'P 1'
#
loop_
_entity.id
_entity.type
_entity.pdbx_description
1 polymer ?
#
loop_
_entity_poly.entity_id
_entity_poly.type
_entity_poly.pdbx_seq_one_letter_code
_entity_poly.pdbx_strand_id
1 'polypeptide(L)'
;MITAQTIQQITNRIDIIDVVGEFVKLKKRGTNYIGNCPFHNEKSPSFTVSPAKEIYKCFGCGKSGNSITFLMEHEKYSYVESLRWLAARYNIEIEETESSPAQKIAQQVADSLYAINHFAMDFFQKQYWETESGEAIAQSYMQHRGFLRPIVEKFKIGYNPSERDSLAKALIQNQFNPELFAKTGLVVERNGEWQDNYRDRIIFPIHNTTGKVIGFGARQIAKNDKSPKYINSPENDIYVKSKVLYGSYFARTSIDKLNECLLVEGYTDVVSLHQAGIENVVASGGTSLTIDQLRLIKKYTPNLTIIYDGDAAGVKAALRGLDMALEEGLNVQLVLIPDKEDPDSYVNKVGPDAFREFVQSAKKDFVLFQLEVQLKEVGNDLNKKNTLVNQIAETLSKINKPEDFTKLQEYVKKCSTLLRIDETGLTQLVNKFKRDKIVKEEKKMSYDEAAILMPSFPSTPSETDDIDLVMDRDLVHEKNLVRVIIEFGNELLADGRKVSTWVWEELESFPLENPDMIHVMQAYKSWQDQGKMPNGKTLQYHEDENVQKWVLTLFAPEHELSLRWNEKLGLIKKEEEKNFLAEVEISLMYFKLRKVKKMITQNQSDLENAPASDELHLLQIHKHLKQVERDLTQHIGTVIFK
;
A
#
# COMPACT_ATOMS: atom_id res chain seq x y z
N MET A 1 -7.02 -6.45 -19.64
CA MET A 1 -5.70 -6.52 -18.97
C MET A 1 -4.63 -6.18 -19.99
N ILE A 2 -3.53 -5.53 -19.58
CA ILE A 2 -2.39 -5.31 -20.48
C ILE A 2 -1.85 -6.67 -20.94
N THR A 3 -1.60 -6.84 -22.25
CA THR A 3 -1.12 -8.12 -22.78
C THR A 3 0.28 -8.45 -22.26
N ALA A 4 0.59 -9.74 -22.11
CA ALA A 4 1.93 -10.18 -21.73
C ALA A 4 3.01 -9.66 -22.69
N GLN A 5 2.69 -9.52 -23.97
CA GLN A 5 3.58 -8.96 -24.98
C GLN A 5 3.89 -7.49 -24.71
N THR A 6 2.89 -6.67 -24.38
CA THR A 6 3.09 -5.25 -24.01
C THR A 6 3.90 -5.14 -22.74
N ILE A 7 3.62 -5.97 -21.71
CA ILE A 7 4.41 -5.99 -20.46
C ILE A 7 5.87 -6.31 -20.78
N GLN A 8 6.13 -7.27 -21.65
CA GLN A 8 7.48 -7.63 -22.06
C GLN A 8 8.17 -6.51 -22.86
N GLN A 9 7.45 -5.80 -23.73
CA GLN A 9 7.98 -4.63 -24.46
C GLN A 9 8.36 -3.51 -23.49
N ILE A 10 7.52 -3.23 -22.50
CA ILE A 10 7.79 -2.23 -21.45
C ILE A 10 9.03 -2.65 -20.65
N THR A 11 9.06 -3.89 -20.13
CA THR A 11 10.16 -4.37 -19.28
C THR A 11 11.50 -4.46 -20.01
N ASN A 12 11.50 -4.74 -21.30
CA ASN A 12 12.73 -4.75 -22.11
C ASN A 12 13.29 -3.35 -22.39
N ARG A 13 12.48 -2.31 -22.25
CA ARG A 13 12.85 -0.94 -22.60
C ARG A 13 13.11 -0.04 -21.38
N ILE A 14 12.75 -0.52 -20.19
CA ILE A 14 12.99 0.20 -18.93
C ILE A 14 14.48 0.34 -18.67
N ASP A 15 14.91 1.56 -18.33
CA ASP A 15 16.18 1.84 -17.69
C ASP A 15 15.91 2.40 -16.29
N ILE A 16 16.39 1.69 -15.28
CA ILE A 16 16.15 2.08 -13.89
C ILE A 16 16.75 3.44 -13.53
N ILE A 17 17.86 3.81 -14.17
CA ILE A 17 18.47 5.14 -13.95
C ILE A 17 17.56 6.24 -14.48
N ASP A 18 16.95 5.99 -15.64
CA ASP A 18 16.05 6.93 -16.30
C ASP A 18 14.77 7.14 -15.48
N VAL A 19 14.21 6.04 -14.96
CA VAL A 19 13.00 6.08 -14.12
C VAL A 19 13.26 6.71 -12.76
N VAL A 20 14.26 6.23 -12.04
CA VAL A 20 14.57 6.73 -10.69
C VAL A 20 15.14 8.14 -10.74
N GLY A 21 15.88 8.46 -11.80
CA GLY A 21 16.51 9.76 -11.98
C GLY A 21 15.52 10.94 -12.12
N GLU A 22 14.27 10.68 -12.49
CA GLU A 22 13.22 11.73 -12.48
C GLU A 22 12.86 12.21 -11.06
N PHE A 23 12.99 11.31 -10.08
CA PHE A 23 12.55 11.56 -8.71
C PHE A 23 13.73 11.77 -7.75
N VAL A 24 14.87 11.14 -8.03
CA VAL A 24 16.04 11.13 -7.14
C VAL A 24 17.27 11.65 -7.85
N LYS A 25 17.95 12.61 -7.24
CA LYS A 25 19.21 13.17 -7.76
C LYS A 25 20.33 12.15 -7.60
N LEU A 26 20.64 11.43 -8.67
CA LEU A 26 21.62 10.35 -8.69
C LEU A 26 23.02 10.87 -9.08
N LYS A 27 24.07 10.35 -8.41
CA LYS A 27 25.48 10.60 -8.75
C LYS A 27 26.15 9.25 -9.05
N LYS A 28 26.93 9.19 -10.12
CA LYS A 28 27.67 7.98 -10.51
C LYS A 28 28.74 7.64 -9.46
N ARG A 29 28.80 6.38 -9.03
CA ARG A 29 29.78 5.84 -8.10
C ARG A 29 30.22 4.44 -8.56
N GLY A 30 31.33 4.36 -9.27
CA GLY A 30 31.78 3.12 -9.92
C GLY A 30 30.81 2.69 -11.01
N THR A 31 30.35 1.45 -10.94
CA THR A 31 29.35 0.86 -11.86
C THR A 31 27.91 1.18 -11.46
N ASN A 32 27.69 1.71 -10.26
CA ASN A 32 26.38 2.04 -9.71
C ASN A 32 26.15 3.55 -9.62
N TYR A 33 24.94 3.94 -9.25
CA TYR A 33 24.57 5.33 -8.94
C TYR A 33 24.09 5.41 -7.50
N ILE A 34 24.35 6.53 -6.83
CA ILE A 34 23.98 6.77 -5.44
C ILE A 34 23.26 8.10 -5.29
N GLY A 35 22.27 8.16 -4.40
CA GLY A 35 21.51 9.36 -4.06
C GLY A 35 20.98 9.29 -2.64
N ASN A 36 20.32 10.37 -2.20
CA ASN A 36 19.56 10.35 -0.96
C ASN A 36 18.30 9.54 -1.15
N CYS A 37 17.95 8.72 -0.17
CA CYS A 37 16.78 7.86 -0.24
C CYS A 37 15.49 8.69 -0.27
N PRO A 38 14.56 8.43 -1.21
CA PRO A 38 13.28 9.11 -1.21
C PRO A 38 12.30 8.56 -0.17
N PHE A 39 12.59 7.39 0.43
CA PHE A 39 11.70 6.67 1.34
C PHE A 39 11.97 6.95 2.82
N HIS A 40 13.11 7.56 3.18
CA HIS A 40 13.43 7.98 4.55
C HIS A 40 14.34 9.20 4.55
N ASN A 41 14.34 9.94 5.66
CA ASN A 41 15.21 11.12 5.80
C ASN A 41 16.63 10.71 6.17
N GLU A 42 17.62 11.15 5.38
CA GLU A 42 19.04 10.90 5.65
C GLU A 42 19.91 12.11 5.29
N LYS A 43 21.05 12.24 5.98
CA LYS A 43 22.04 13.28 5.71
C LYS A 43 23.11 12.82 4.72
N SER A 44 23.39 11.53 4.66
CA SER A 44 24.39 10.91 3.79
C SER A 44 23.70 9.93 2.83
N PRO A 45 24.04 9.97 1.52
CA PRO A 45 23.41 9.11 0.54
C PRO A 45 23.61 7.61 0.84
N SER A 46 22.51 6.86 0.96
CA SER A 46 22.52 5.40 1.14
C SER A 46 21.68 4.64 0.09
N PHE A 47 21.05 5.37 -0.81
CA PHE A 47 20.21 4.80 -1.86
C PHE A 47 21.06 4.51 -3.10
N THR A 48 21.27 3.24 -3.40
CA THR A 48 22.11 2.78 -4.52
C THR A 48 21.23 2.21 -5.64
N VAL A 49 21.53 2.56 -6.90
CA VAL A 49 20.87 2.06 -8.09
C VAL A 49 21.89 1.34 -8.96
N SER A 50 21.63 0.08 -9.30
CA SER A 50 22.48 -0.77 -10.12
C SER A 50 21.88 -0.95 -11.52
N PRO A 51 22.41 -0.29 -12.56
CA PRO A 51 21.90 -0.46 -13.93
C PRO A 51 22.15 -1.86 -14.48
N ALA A 52 23.25 -2.52 -14.09
CA ALA A 52 23.55 -3.89 -14.56
C ALA A 52 22.53 -4.92 -14.07
N LYS A 53 21.94 -4.69 -12.87
CA LYS A 53 20.94 -5.58 -12.26
C LYS A 53 19.52 -5.08 -12.44
N GLU A 54 19.31 -3.85 -12.92
CA GLU A 54 18.01 -3.17 -13.02
C GLU A 54 17.27 -3.07 -11.67
N ILE A 55 18.01 -2.88 -10.56
CA ILE A 55 17.45 -2.76 -9.20
C ILE A 55 18.00 -1.56 -8.46
N TYR A 56 17.21 -1.08 -7.49
CA TYR A 56 17.68 -0.17 -6.46
C TYR A 56 17.72 -0.87 -5.09
N LYS A 57 18.57 -0.39 -4.20
CA LYS A 57 18.57 -0.75 -2.77
C LYS A 57 19.01 0.43 -1.92
N CYS A 58 18.27 0.68 -0.86
CA CYS A 58 18.66 1.61 0.19
C CYS A 58 19.32 0.85 1.34
N PHE A 59 20.58 1.16 1.66
CA PHE A 59 21.30 0.54 2.78
C PHE A 59 20.95 1.18 4.14
N GLY A 60 20.17 2.29 4.15
CA GLY A 60 19.68 2.93 5.37
C GLY A 60 18.38 2.29 5.88
N CYS A 61 17.35 2.17 5.01
CA CYS A 61 16.04 1.65 5.39
C CYS A 61 15.74 0.24 4.85
N GLY A 62 16.66 -0.38 4.11
CA GLY A 62 16.53 -1.74 3.58
C GLY A 62 15.62 -1.89 2.34
N LYS A 63 14.88 -0.85 1.95
CA LYS A 63 13.99 -0.92 0.76
C LYS A 63 14.78 -1.21 -0.50
N SER A 64 14.26 -2.14 -1.31
CA SER A 64 14.86 -2.56 -2.58
C SER A 64 13.78 -2.95 -3.58
N GLY A 65 14.09 -2.82 -4.88
CA GLY A 65 13.14 -3.16 -5.93
C GLY A 65 13.65 -2.81 -7.33
N ASN A 66 12.78 -3.01 -8.32
CA ASN A 66 12.99 -2.61 -9.71
C ASN A 66 12.27 -1.27 -10.01
N SER A 67 12.27 -0.83 -11.27
CA SER A 67 11.60 0.40 -11.70
C SER A 67 10.10 0.42 -11.42
N ILE A 68 9.41 -0.71 -11.60
CA ILE A 68 7.96 -0.81 -11.32
C ILE A 68 7.72 -0.73 -9.82
N THR A 69 8.46 -1.49 -9.02
CA THR A 69 8.37 -1.44 -7.55
C THR A 69 8.70 -0.05 -7.03
N PHE A 70 9.67 0.65 -7.64
CA PHE A 70 9.98 2.03 -7.29
C PHE A 70 8.77 2.96 -7.48
N LEU A 71 8.10 2.89 -8.62
CA LEU A 71 6.90 3.69 -8.91
C LEU A 71 5.74 3.30 -7.97
N MET A 72 5.55 2.02 -7.70
CA MET A 72 4.54 1.54 -6.75
C MET A 72 4.79 2.08 -5.35
N GLU A 73 6.05 2.09 -4.88
CA GLU A 73 6.39 2.55 -3.54
C GLU A 73 6.52 4.08 -3.41
N HIS A 74 7.08 4.75 -4.42
CA HIS A 74 7.32 6.19 -4.38
C HIS A 74 6.06 6.97 -4.74
N GLU A 75 5.43 6.67 -5.87
CA GLU A 75 4.23 7.34 -6.36
C GLU A 75 2.93 6.69 -5.84
N LYS A 76 3.05 5.54 -5.17
CA LYS A 76 1.93 4.73 -4.68
C LYS A 76 0.99 4.27 -5.80
N TYR A 77 1.54 4.09 -6.98
CA TYR A 77 0.80 3.52 -8.11
C TYR A 77 0.53 2.02 -7.88
N SER A 78 -0.57 1.53 -8.42
CA SER A 78 -0.77 0.10 -8.60
C SER A 78 0.18 -0.43 -9.68
N TYR A 79 0.34 -1.75 -9.76
CA TYR A 79 1.15 -2.39 -10.80
C TYR A 79 0.73 -1.96 -12.22
N VAL A 80 -0.59 -1.94 -12.49
CA VAL A 80 -1.15 -1.53 -13.80
C VAL A 80 -0.91 -0.04 -14.07
N GLU A 81 -1.06 0.83 -13.06
CA GLU A 81 -0.77 2.26 -13.18
C GLU A 81 0.72 2.51 -13.46
N SER A 82 1.61 1.75 -12.81
CA SER A 82 3.06 1.82 -13.06
C SER A 82 3.40 1.41 -14.49
N LEU A 83 2.79 0.33 -15.00
CA LEU A 83 2.98 -0.10 -16.39
C LEU A 83 2.47 0.96 -17.39
N ARG A 84 1.32 1.57 -17.14
CA ARG A 84 0.78 2.63 -17.99
C ARG A 84 1.66 3.88 -17.99
N TRP A 85 2.21 4.25 -16.83
CA TRP A 85 3.15 5.35 -16.70
C TRP A 85 4.43 5.08 -17.51
N LEU A 86 4.98 3.87 -17.39
CA LEU A 86 6.17 3.45 -18.13
C LEU A 86 5.91 3.39 -19.63
N ALA A 87 4.76 2.84 -20.05
CA ALA A 87 4.37 2.78 -21.45
C ALA A 87 4.28 4.19 -22.07
N ALA A 88 3.66 5.13 -21.38
CA ALA A 88 3.58 6.54 -21.79
C ALA A 88 4.97 7.17 -21.87
N ARG A 89 5.84 6.91 -20.89
CA ARG A 89 7.21 7.43 -20.81
C ARG A 89 8.07 6.97 -21.99
N TYR A 90 7.95 5.69 -22.39
CA TYR A 90 8.75 5.09 -23.44
C TYR A 90 8.04 5.04 -24.81
N ASN A 91 6.89 5.71 -24.94
CA ASN A 91 6.07 5.74 -26.18
C ASN A 91 5.73 4.32 -26.68
N ILE A 92 5.32 3.43 -25.77
CA ILE A 92 4.87 2.08 -26.07
C ILE A 92 3.36 2.07 -26.12
N GLU A 93 2.79 1.63 -27.23
CA GLU A 93 1.35 1.43 -27.36
C GLU A 93 0.92 0.23 -26.51
N ILE A 94 -0.09 0.43 -25.67
CA ILE A 94 -0.58 -0.63 -24.77
C ILE A 94 -1.62 -1.45 -25.52
N GLU A 95 -1.25 -2.69 -25.84
CA GLU A 95 -2.20 -3.70 -26.27
C GLU A 95 -2.87 -4.34 -25.05
N GLU A 96 -4.20 -4.27 -24.99
CA GLU A 96 -4.97 -4.96 -23.95
C GLU A 96 -5.58 -6.24 -24.54
N THR A 97 -5.58 -7.33 -23.76
CA THR A 97 -6.29 -8.57 -24.12
C THR A 97 -7.72 -8.24 -24.50
N GLU A 98 -8.25 -8.90 -25.51
CA GLU A 98 -9.58 -8.63 -26.08
C GLU A 98 -10.62 -8.40 -24.97
N SER A 99 -10.90 -7.14 -24.71
CA SER A 99 -12.01 -6.72 -23.88
C SER A 99 -13.30 -7.04 -24.61
N SER A 100 -14.31 -7.52 -23.92
CA SER A 100 -15.64 -7.70 -24.50
C SER A 100 -16.09 -6.38 -25.15
N PRO A 101 -16.95 -6.40 -26.19
CA PRO A 101 -17.48 -5.18 -26.79
C PRO A 101 -18.05 -4.20 -25.74
N ALA A 102 -18.68 -4.73 -24.68
CA ALA A 102 -19.19 -3.95 -23.56
C ALA A 102 -18.08 -3.24 -22.76
N GLN A 103 -16.94 -3.91 -22.53
CA GLN A 103 -15.79 -3.31 -21.84
C GLN A 103 -15.11 -2.21 -22.67
N LYS A 104 -15.02 -2.40 -23.99
CA LYS A 104 -14.50 -1.34 -24.90
C LYS A 104 -15.38 -0.09 -24.86
N ILE A 105 -16.71 -0.26 -24.90
CA ILE A 105 -17.66 0.84 -24.80
C ILE A 105 -17.53 1.55 -23.44
N ALA A 106 -17.46 0.79 -22.35
CA ALA A 106 -17.27 1.36 -21.00
C ALA A 106 -15.98 2.16 -20.90
N GLN A 107 -14.87 1.67 -21.47
CA GLN A 107 -13.59 2.38 -21.49
C GLN A 107 -13.68 3.67 -22.31
N GLN A 108 -14.31 3.64 -23.50
CA GLN A 108 -14.50 4.83 -24.32
C GLN A 108 -15.36 5.89 -23.62
N VAL A 109 -16.41 5.46 -22.90
CA VAL A 109 -17.22 6.37 -22.07
C VAL A 109 -16.36 6.98 -20.97
N ALA A 110 -15.57 6.19 -20.24
CA ALA A 110 -14.70 6.69 -19.19
C ALA A 110 -13.65 7.69 -19.73
N ASP A 111 -13.01 7.39 -20.86
CA ASP A 111 -12.03 8.28 -21.48
C ASP A 111 -12.67 9.60 -21.93
N SER A 112 -13.90 9.54 -22.45
CA SER A 112 -14.67 10.73 -22.82
C SER A 112 -15.04 11.57 -21.59
N LEU A 113 -15.43 10.94 -20.47
CA LEU A 113 -15.71 11.64 -19.20
C LEU A 113 -14.45 12.32 -18.65
N TYR A 114 -13.28 11.68 -18.73
CA TYR A 114 -12.01 12.31 -18.35
C TYR A 114 -11.70 13.53 -19.23
N ALA A 115 -11.92 13.44 -20.54
CA ALA A 115 -11.69 14.54 -21.47
C ALA A 115 -12.63 15.73 -21.20
N ILE A 116 -13.91 15.47 -20.94
CA ILE A 116 -14.91 16.50 -20.57
C ILE A 116 -14.51 17.17 -19.25
N ASN A 117 -14.15 16.40 -18.23
CA ASN A 117 -13.76 16.96 -16.93
C ASN A 117 -12.47 17.79 -17.02
N HIS A 118 -11.49 17.35 -17.81
CA HIS A 118 -10.26 18.13 -18.03
C HIS A 118 -10.55 19.45 -18.72
N PHE A 119 -11.32 19.43 -19.81
CA PHE A 119 -11.75 20.63 -20.50
C PHE A 119 -12.52 21.57 -19.57
N ALA A 120 -13.46 21.05 -18.77
CA ALA A 120 -14.22 21.86 -17.83
C ALA A 120 -13.34 22.50 -16.76
N MET A 121 -12.34 21.77 -16.24
CA MET A 121 -11.36 22.32 -15.30
C MET A 121 -10.61 23.52 -15.92
N ASP A 122 -10.10 23.37 -17.14
CA ASP A 122 -9.39 24.44 -17.84
C ASP A 122 -10.31 25.62 -18.13
N PHE A 123 -11.57 25.37 -18.52
CA PHE A 123 -12.58 26.40 -18.70
C PHE A 123 -12.81 27.18 -17.40
N PHE A 124 -13.02 26.50 -16.25
CA PHE A 124 -13.25 27.15 -14.96
C PHE A 124 -12.03 27.96 -14.48
N GLN A 125 -10.81 27.46 -14.76
CA GLN A 125 -9.59 28.20 -14.48
C GLN A 125 -9.47 29.46 -15.33
N LYS A 126 -9.79 29.35 -16.62
CA LYS A 126 -9.82 30.51 -17.53
C LYS A 126 -10.85 31.55 -17.08
N GLN A 127 -12.06 31.12 -16.70
CA GLN A 127 -13.08 32.00 -16.13
C GLN A 127 -12.59 32.69 -14.85
N TYR A 128 -11.85 31.99 -14.00
CA TYR A 128 -11.33 32.53 -12.76
C TYR A 128 -10.23 33.58 -12.98
N TRP A 129 -9.28 33.32 -13.91
CA TRP A 129 -8.07 34.15 -14.07
C TRP A 129 -8.18 35.24 -15.13
N GLU A 130 -8.97 35.03 -16.19
CA GLU A 130 -8.92 35.83 -17.41
C GLU A 130 -10.20 36.67 -17.66
N THR A 131 -11.22 36.61 -16.78
CA THR A 131 -12.47 37.37 -16.96
C THR A 131 -12.65 38.42 -15.88
N GLU A 132 -13.32 39.51 -16.22
CA GLU A 132 -13.68 40.59 -15.26
C GLU A 132 -14.55 40.06 -14.11
N SER A 133 -15.51 39.17 -14.41
CA SER A 133 -16.35 38.54 -13.38
C SER A 133 -15.53 37.60 -12.48
N GLY A 134 -14.51 36.90 -13.01
CA GLY A 134 -13.57 36.09 -12.27
C GLY A 134 -12.76 36.92 -11.29
N GLU A 135 -12.21 38.04 -11.73
CA GLU A 135 -11.43 38.95 -10.89
C GLU A 135 -12.31 39.61 -9.81
N ALA A 136 -13.41 40.22 -10.21
CA ALA A 136 -14.27 41.00 -9.33
C ALA A 136 -15.01 40.15 -8.28
N ILE A 137 -15.40 38.92 -8.62
CA ILE A 137 -16.24 38.07 -7.77
C ILE A 137 -15.41 36.94 -7.16
N ALA A 138 -14.81 36.06 -8.00
CA ALA A 138 -14.22 34.83 -7.53
C ALA A 138 -12.86 35.04 -6.83
N GLN A 139 -11.96 35.82 -7.46
CA GLN A 139 -10.66 36.13 -6.86
C GLN A 139 -10.82 36.98 -5.60
N SER A 140 -11.69 38.00 -5.64
CA SER A 140 -12.02 38.82 -4.48
C SER A 140 -12.56 37.97 -3.32
N TYR A 141 -13.47 37.02 -3.59
CA TYR A 141 -13.99 36.10 -2.59
C TYR A 141 -12.89 35.22 -1.98
N MET A 142 -12.00 34.62 -2.79
CA MET A 142 -10.93 33.76 -2.32
C MET A 142 -9.88 34.56 -1.52
N GLN A 143 -9.53 35.78 -1.95
CA GLN A 143 -8.64 36.69 -1.22
C GLN A 143 -9.21 37.10 0.14
N HIS A 144 -10.52 37.43 0.19
CA HIS A 144 -11.22 37.73 1.45
C HIS A 144 -11.17 36.57 2.45
N ARG A 145 -11.10 35.33 1.95
CA ARG A 145 -10.93 34.13 2.75
C ARG A 145 -9.48 33.78 3.07
N GLY A 146 -8.53 34.62 2.66
CA GLY A 146 -7.11 34.44 2.94
C GLY A 146 -6.39 33.46 2.00
N PHE A 147 -7.02 33.02 0.90
CA PHE A 147 -6.36 32.13 -0.06
C PHE A 147 -5.44 32.87 -1.01
N LEU A 148 -4.20 32.39 -1.10
CA LEU A 148 -3.15 32.97 -1.94
C LEU A 148 -3.14 32.33 -3.33
N ARG A 149 -2.65 33.07 -4.32
CA ARG A 149 -2.56 32.60 -5.71
C ARG A 149 -1.86 31.23 -5.87
N PRO A 150 -0.71 30.94 -5.23
CA PRO A 150 -0.04 29.64 -5.41
C PRO A 150 -0.89 28.42 -5.01
N ILE A 151 -1.73 28.55 -3.97
CA ILE A 151 -2.57 27.43 -3.53
C ILE A 151 -3.75 27.24 -4.45
N VAL A 152 -4.35 28.33 -4.95
CA VAL A 152 -5.43 28.30 -5.94
C VAL A 152 -4.95 27.64 -7.24
N GLU A 153 -3.75 27.96 -7.70
CA GLU A 153 -3.12 27.33 -8.87
C GLU A 153 -2.76 25.86 -8.61
N LYS A 154 -2.21 25.52 -7.42
CA LYS A 154 -1.87 24.15 -7.05
C LYS A 154 -3.09 23.22 -7.10
N PHE A 155 -4.21 23.65 -6.54
CA PHE A 155 -5.45 22.87 -6.49
C PHE A 155 -6.34 23.03 -7.73
N LYS A 156 -5.91 23.83 -8.72
CA LYS A 156 -6.66 24.09 -9.94
C LYS A 156 -8.07 24.63 -9.67
N ILE A 157 -8.21 25.43 -8.61
CA ILE A 157 -9.49 26.03 -8.24
C ILE A 157 -9.93 26.99 -9.35
N GLY A 158 -11.21 26.93 -9.73
CA GLY A 158 -11.78 27.72 -10.80
C GLY A 158 -13.09 28.42 -10.40
N TYR A 159 -13.72 29.02 -11.36
CA TYR A 159 -14.99 29.74 -11.22
C TYR A 159 -15.94 29.40 -12.37
N ASN A 160 -17.18 29.13 -12.06
CA ASN A 160 -18.23 29.09 -13.08
C ASN A 160 -19.09 30.35 -12.94
N PRO A 161 -19.20 31.17 -14.01
CA PRO A 161 -19.93 32.43 -13.96
C PRO A 161 -21.45 32.25 -13.78
N SER A 162 -22.14 33.36 -13.60
CA SER A 162 -23.60 33.38 -13.35
C SER A 162 -24.44 33.08 -14.58
N GLU A 163 -23.87 33.20 -15.77
CA GLU A 163 -24.53 32.90 -17.04
C GLU A 163 -25.06 31.46 -17.04
N ARG A 164 -26.16 31.29 -17.79
CA ARG A 164 -26.97 30.07 -17.73
C ARG A 164 -26.29 28.85 -18.37
N ASP A 165 -25.47 29.08 -19.38
CA ASP A 165 -25.03 28.07 -20.34
C ASP A 165 -23.59 28.27 -20.87
N SER A 166 -22.75 28.99 -20.13
CA SER A 166 -21.38 29.31 -20.54
C SER A 166 -20.53 28.07 -20.81
N LEU A 167 -20.49 27.11 -19.86
CA LEU A 167 -19.78 25.85 -20.03
C LEU A 167 -20.49 24.97 -21.07
N ALA A 168 -21.81 24.90 -21.05
CA ALA A 168 -22.58 24.09 -21.99
C ALA A 168 -22.30 24.50 -23.45
N LYS A 169 -22.27 25.79 -23.76
CA LYS A 169 -21.89 26.32 -25.08
C LYS A 169 -20.44 25.96 -25.43
N ALA A 170 -19.50 26.12 -24.50
CA ALA A 170 -18.11 25.79 -24.73
C ALA A 170 -17.91 24.30 -25.03
N LEU A 171 -18.59 23.39 -24.32
CA LEU A 171 -18.54 21.95 -24.58
C LEU A 171 -19.11 21.61 -25.98
N ILE A 172 -20.24 22.19 -26.36
CA ILE A 172 -20.86 21.96 -27.68
C ILE A 172 -19.95 22.50 -28.80
N GLN A 173 -19.38 23.69 -28.65
CA GLN A 173 -18.47 24.30 -29.62
C GLN A 173 -17.18 23.45 -29.84
N ASN A 174 -16.73 22.76 -28.80
CA ASN A 174 -15.59 21.86 -28.85
C ASN A 174 -16.00 20.40 -29.20
N GLN A 175 -17.20 20.20 -29.71
CA GLN A 175 -17.70 18.92 -30.27
C GLN A 175 -17.70 17.73 -29.27
N PHE A 176 -17.84 18.01 -27.97
CA PHE A 176 -18.07 16.94 -26.99
C PHE A 176 -19.48 16.36 -27.13
N ASN A 177 -19.61 15.05 -26.88
CA ASN A 177 -20.90 14.35 -26.97
C ASN A 177 -21.88 14.80 -25.87
N PRO A 178 -23.00 15.43 -26.21
CA PRO A 178 -23.99 15.92 -25.24
C PRO A 178 -24.61 14.81 -24.37
N GLU A 179 -24.71 13.57 -24.85
CA GLU A 179 -25.25 12.44 -24.09
C GLU A 179 -24.43 12.13 -22.83
N LEU A 180 -23.16 12.54 -22.81
CA LEU A 180 -22.25 12.34 -21.67
C LEU A 180 -22.30 13.52 -20.67
N PHE A 181 -22.90 14.66 -21.02
CA PHE A 181 -22.93 15.83 -20.15
C PHE A 181 -23.67 15.55 -18.83
N ALA A 182 -24.84 14.89 -18.92
CA ALA A 182 -25.60 14.53 -17.73
C ALA A 182 -24.84 13.63 -16.77
N LYS A 183 -23.98 12.71 -17.30
CA LYS A 183 -23.16 11.83 -16.48
C LYS A 183 -22.10 12.57 -15.68
N THR A 184 -21.55 13.68 -16.18
CA THR A 184 -20.57 14.49 -15.44
C THR A 184 -21.23 15.33 -14.35
N GLY A 185 -22.50 15.65 -14.47
CA GLY A 185 -23.22 16.58 -13.60
C GLY A 185 -22.80 18.05 -13.74
N LEU A 186 -21.96 18.38 -14.72
CA LEU A 186 -21.51 19.75 -15.02
C LEU A 186 -22.63 20.58 -15.64
N VAL A 187 -23.38 19.96 -16.52
CA VAL A 187 -24.52 20.55 -17.20
C VAL A 187 -25.75 19.64 -17.12
N VAL A 188 -26.93 20.23 -17.15
CA VAL A 188 -28.21 19.52 -17.11
C VAL A 188 -29.10 20.00 -18.23
N GLU A 189 -29.89 19.11 -18.80
CA GLU A 189 -30.90 19.47 -19.77
C GLU A 189 -32.19 19.96 -19.07
N ARG A 190 -32.66 21.17 -19.40
CA ARG A 190 -33.92 21.71 -18.90
C ARG A 190 -34.69 22.35 -20.06
N ASN A 191 -35.89 21.90 -20.28
CA ASN A 191 -36.76 22.37 -21.36
C ASN A 191 -36.13 22.30 -22.76
N GLY A 192 -35.31 21.26 -23.01
CA GLY A 192 -34.62 21.08 -24.29
C GLY A 192 -33.33 21.90 -24.45
N GLU A 193 -32.89 22.62 -23.41
CA GLU A 193 -31.66 23.41 -23.42
C GLU A 193 -30.67 22.91 -22.39
N TRP A 194 -29.38 22.84 -22.75
CA TRP A 194 -28.29 22.53 -21.85
C TRP A 194 -27.95 23.75 -20.98
N GLN A 195 -27.90 23.57 -19.67
CA GLN A 195 -27.63 24.61 -18.69
C GLN A 195 -26.57 24.20 -17.71
N ASP A 196 -25.72 25.13 -17.30
CA ASP A 196 -24.68 24.93 -16.32
C ASP A 196 -25.29 24.66 -14.93
N ASN A 197 -24.79 23.62 -14.27
CA ASN A 197 -25.26 23.21 -12.94
C ASN A 197 -24.63 24.02 -11.82
N TYR A 198 -23.37 24.46 -11.96
CA TYR A 198 -22.57 25.10 -10.91
C TYR A 198 -22.43 26.62 -11.06
N ARG A 199 -23.49 27.29 -11.48
CA ARG A 199 -23.50 28.75 -11.73
C ARG A 199 -23.18 29.54 -10.48
N ASP A 200 -22.38 30.60 -10.65
CA ASP A 200 -21.95 31.54 -9.60
C ASP A 200 -21.31 30.83 -8.40
N ARG A 201 -20.35 29.89 -8.68
CA ARG A 201 -19.70 29.09 -7.67
C ARG A 201 -18.20 29.00 -7.88
N ILE A 202 -17.46 28.93 -6.77
CA ILE A 202 -16.06 28.49 -6.77
C ILE A 202 -16.04 26.98 -6.99
N ILE A 203 -15.20 26.53 -7.92
CA ILE A 203 -15.11 25.14 -8.35
C ILE A 203 -13.81 24.53 -7.80
N PHE A 204 -13.95 23.39 -7.12
CA PHE A 204 -12.88 22.58 -6.56
C PHE A 204 -12.77 21.28 -7.36
N PRO A 205 -11.77 21.12 -8.25
CA PRO A 205 -11.58 19.87 -8.97
C PRO A 205 -11.22 18.73 -8.02
N ILE A 206 -11.85 17.58 -8.21
CA ILE A 206 -11.58 16.36 -7.44
C ILE A 206 -10.70 15.46 -8.30
N HIS A 207 -9.54 15.07 -7.77
CA HIS A 207 -8.54 14.27 -8.47
C HIS A 207 -8.57 12.81 -7.99
N ASN A 208 -8.31 11.88 -8.90
CA ASN A 208 -8.00 10.51 -8.52
C ASN A 208 -6.53 10.40 -8.06
N THR A 209 -6.09 9.18 -7.71
CA THR A 209 -4.72 8.92 -7.24
C THR A 209 -3.63 9.23 -8.28
N THR A 210 -3.96 9.25 -9.57
CA THR A 210 -3.03 9.58 -10.67
C THR A 210 -3.07 11.05 -11.10
N GLY A 211 -3.88 11.89 -10.43
CA GLY A 211 -3.99 13.32 -10.71
C GLY A 211 -4.97 13.68 -11.82
N LYS A 212 -5.73 12.72 -12.38
CA LYS A 212 -6.80 13.02 -13.33
C LYS A 212 -8.02 13.56 -12.61
N VAL A 213 -8.69 14.58 -13.20
CA VAL A 213 -9.93 15.14 -12.65
C VAL A 213 -11.09 14.19 -12.92
N ILE A 214 -11.77 13.77 -11.86
CA ILE A 214 -12.87 12.81 -11.89
C ILE A 214 -14.22 13.42 -11.56
N GLY A 215 -14.24 14.62 -10.98
CA GLY A 215 -15.46 15.33 -10.60
C GLY A 215 -15.11 16.69 -10.00
N PHE A 216 -16.14 17.36 -9.47
CA PHE A 216 -16.01 18.70 -8.93
C PHE A 216 -16.86 18.87 -7.67
N GLY A 217 -16.34 19.64 -6.73
CA GLY A 217 -17.12 20.30 -5.69
C GLY A 217 -17.34 21.76 -6.05
N ALA A 218 -18.53 22.29 -5.83
CA ALA A 218 -18.88 23.67 -6.18
C ALA A 218 -19.43 24.40 -4.95
N ARG A 219 -18.71 25.44 -4.48
CA ARG A 219 -19.07 26.24 -3.31
C ARG A 219 -19.75 27.53 -3.73
N GLN A 220 -20.88 27.82 -3.12
CA GLN A 220 -21.62 29.07 -3.30
C GLN A 220 -20.81 30.27 -2.79
N ILE A 221 -20.75 31.36 -3.57
CA ILE A 221 -20.10 32.62 -3.22
C ILE A 221 -21.03 33.49 -2.38
N ALA A 222 -22.20 33.82 -2.91
CA ALA A 222 -23.18 34.61 -2.21
C ALA A 222 -24.13 33.73 -1.38
N LYS A 223 -24.39 34.13 -0.14
CA LYS A 223 -25.33 33.40 0.73
C LYS A 223 -26.76 33.46 0.12
N ASN A 224 -27.25 32.29 -0.25
CA ASN A 224 -28.60 32.11 -0.75
C ASN A 224 -29.23 30.90 -0.08
N ASP A 225 -30.19 31.14 0.84
CA ASP A 225 -30.84 30.11 1.65
C ASP A 225 -31.65 29.09 0.82
N LYS A 226 -31.91 29.38 -0.46
CA LYS A 226 -32.63 28.48 -1.38
C LYS A 226 -31.73 27.50 -2.10
N SER A 227 -30.41 27.60 -1.94
CA SER A 227 -29.41 26.75 -2.63
C SER A 227 -28.38 26.18 -1.65
N PRO A 228 -27.99 24.91 -1.77
CA PRO A 228 -27.02 24.33 -0.86
C PRO A 228 -25.64 25.01 -0.96
N LYS A 229 -24.98 25.18 0.18
CA LYS A 229 -23.63 25.79 0.30
C LYS A 229 -22.62 25.09 -0.61
N TYR A 230 -22.69 23.75 -0.70
CA TYR A 230 -21.87 22.92 -1.58
C TYR A 230 -22.74 22.02 -2.45
N ILE A 231 -22.32 21.81 -3.69
CA ILE A 231 -22.85 20.83 -4.64
C ILE A 231 -21.66 20.02 -5.14
N ASN A 232 -21.79 18.70 -5.18
CA ASN A 232 -20.77 17.80 -5.72
C ASN A 232 -21.27 17.14 -7.00
N SER A 233 -20.34 16.73 -7.88
CA SER A 233 -20.65 15.89 -9.02
C SER A 233 -21.45 14.64 -8.60
N PRO A 234 -22.41 14.18 -9.41
CA PRO A 234 -23.05 12.89 -9.20
C PRO A 234 -22.02 11.77 -9.40
N GLU A 235 -22.30 10.60 -8.82
CA GLU A 235 -21.51 9.40 -9.09
C GLU A 235 -21.65 8.98 -10.55
N ASN A 236 -20.55 8.51 -11.14
CA ASN A 236 -20.52 8.05 -12.53
C ASN A 236 -19.39 7.02 -12.72
N ASP A 237 -19.17 6.60 -13.96
CA ASP A 237 -18.20 5.54 -14.31
C ASP A 237 -16.75 5.84 -13.85
N ILE A 238 -16.39 7.12 -13.62
CA ILE A 238 -15.05 7.53 -13.18
C ILE A 238 -15.03 8.16 -11.77
N TYR A 239 -16.18 8.45 -11.18
CA TYR A 239 -16.30 9.10 -9.87
C TYR A 239 -17.26 8.38 -8.95
N VAL A 240 -16.74 7.71 -7.95
CA VAL A 240 -17.47 7.04 -6.87
C VAL A 240 -17.08 7.70 -5.55
N LYS A 241 -17.99 8.47 -4.95
CA LYS A 241 -17.74 9.29 -3.75
C LYS A 241 -17.15 8.48 -2.59
N SER A 242 -17.65 7.27 -2.40
CA SER A 242 -17.22 6.38 -1.34
C SER A 242 -15.76 5.89 -1.46
N LYS A 243 -15.12 6.09 -2.62
CA LYS A 243 -13.75 5.62 -2.93
C LYS A 243 -12.72 6.75 -3.07
N VAL A 244 -13.13 7.99 -2.86
CA VAL A 244 -12.29 9.16 -3.10
C VAL A 244 -12.21 10.03 -1.85
N LEU A 245 -11.02 10.54 -1.59
CA LEU A 245 -10.77 11.59 -0.60
C LEU A 245 -10.24 12.84 -1.32
N TYR A 246 -10.85 13.99 -1.06
CA TYR A 246 -10.38 15.25 -1.62
C TYR A 246 -8.99 15.59 -1.10
N GLY A 247 -8.13 16.07 -1.97
CA GLY A 247 -6.74 16.40 -1.64
C GLY A 247 -5.78 15.21 -1.63
N SER A 248 -6.27 13.96 -1.73
CA SER A 248 -5.44 12.75 -1.61
C SER A 248 -4.28 12.69 -2.61
N TYR A 249 -4.48 13.16 -3.84
CA TYR A 249 -3.42 13.27 -4.85
C TYR A 249 -2.27 14.15 -4.38
N PHE A 250 -2.56 15.30 -3.79
CA PHE A 250 -1.56 16.26 -3.30
C PHE A 250 -0.94 15.82 -1.97
N ALA A 251 -1.71 15.13 -1.13
CA ALA A 251 -1.33 14.77 0.23
C ALA A 251 -0.50 13.48 0.34
N ARG A 252 -0.60 12.56 -0.64
CA ARG A 252 -0.07 11.19 -0.55
C ARG A 252 1.39 11.09 -0.13
N THR A 253 2.26 11.92 -0.70
CA THR A 253 3.70 11.92 -0.38
C THR A 253 3.97 12.43 1.03
N SER A 254 3.23 13.46 1.47
CA SER A 254 3.35 14.03 2.82
C SER A 254 2.78 13.08 3.87
N ILE A 255 1.68 12.37 3.58
CA ILE A 255 1.10 11.33 4.46
C ILE A 255 2.11 10.20 4.69
N ASP A 256 2.69 9.65 3.62
CA ASP A 256 3.70 8.58 3.70
C ASP A 256 4.94 9.03 4.49
N LYS A 257 5.45 10.24 4.17
CA LYS A 257 6.66 10.80 4.79
C LYS A 257 6.49 11.12 6.27
N LEU A 258 5.34 11.65 6.66
CA LEU A 258 5.02 11.99 8.06
C LEU A 258 4.44 10.80 8.81
N ASN A 259 4.12 9.71 8.11
CA ASN A 259 3.44 8.53 8.63
C ASN A 259 2.15 8.87 9.40
N GLU A 260 1.42 9.88 8.92
CA GLU A 260 0.17 10.33 9.51
C GLU A 260 -0.72 10.98 8.45
N CYS A 261 -2.01 10.64 8.45
CA CYS A 261 -3.05 11.29 7.66
C CYS A 261 -3.95 12.13 8.56
N LEU A 262 -4.11 13.40 8.24
CA LEU A 262 -5.10 14.28 8.85
C LEU A 262 -6.38 14.24 7.99
N LEU A 263 -7.52 13.95 8.60
CA LEU A 263 -8.82 13.94 7.94
C LEU A 263 -9.66 15.11 8.46
N VAL A 264 -10.14 15.94 7.55
CA VAL A 264 -11.06 17.05 7.80
C VAL A 264 -12.37 16.85 7.03
N GLU A 265 -13.36 17.74 7.21
CA GLU A 265 -14.66 17.58 6.56
C GLU A 265 -14.73 18.24 5.19
N GLY A 266 -14.16 19.44 5.02
CA GLY A 266 -14.40 20.32 3.88
C GLY A 266 -13.24 20.51 2.91
N TYR A 267 -13.57 20.96 1.71
CA TYR A 267 -12.59 21.32 0.66
C TYR A 267 -11.71 22.49 1.09
N THR A 268 -12.32 23.51 1.68
CA THR A 268 -11.61 24.72 2.13
C THR A 268 -10.61 24.41 3.24
N ASP A 269 -10.95 23.49 4.14
CA ASP A 269 -10.05 23.09 5.24
C ASP A 269 -8.78 22.46 4.69
N VAL A 270 -8.91 21.56 3.69
CA VAL A 270 -7.76 20.97 3.00
C VAL A 270 -6.90 22.04 2.35
N VAL A 271 -7.51 22.95 1.60
CA VAL A 271 -6.78 23.99 0.85
C VAL A 271 -6.05 24.95 1.81
N SER A 272 -6.72 25.39 2.89
CA SER A 272 -6.12 26.24 3.94
C SER A 272 -4.95 25.58 4.64
N LEU A 273 -5.12 24.32 5.05
CA LEU A 273 -4.06 23.58 5.73
C LEU A 273 -2.86 23.33 4.80
N HIS A 274 -3.10 23.00 3.52
CA HIS A 274 -2.02 22.91 2.53
C HIS A 274 -1.30 24.26 2.33
N GLN A 275 -2.02 25.38 2.30
CA GLN A 275 -1.43 26.70 2.24
C GLN A 275 -0.55 26.98 3.47
N ALA A 276 -0.95 26.50 4.63
CA ALA A 276 -0.20 26.59 5.88
C ALA A 276 0.99 25.58 5.94
N GLY A 277 1.28 24.85 4.86
CA GLY A 277 2.34 23.86 4.79
C GLY A 277 2.02 22.56 5.56
N ILE A 278 0.75 22.31 5.91
CA ILE A 278 0.27 21.07 6.52
C ILE A 278 -0.33 20.25 5.39
N GLU A 279 0.54 19.50 4.69
CA GLU A 279 0.18 18.88 3.41
C GLU A 279 -0.32 17.43 3.53
N ASN A 280 -0.24 16.80 4.71
CA ASN A 280 -0.74 15.45 4.97
C ASN A 280 -2.24 15.40 5.29
N VAL A 281 -3.04 16.28 4.70
CA VAL A 281 -4.46 16.47 5.00
C VAL A 281 -5.34 16.15 3.79
N VAL A 282 -6.47 15.46 4.08
CA VAL A 282 -7.50 15.07 3.11
C VAL A 282 -8.89 15.33 3.67
N ALA A 283 -9.92 15.37 2.81
CA ALA A 283 -11.31 15.48 3.28
C ALA A 283 -12.22 14.41 2.69
N SER A 284 -13.25 14.03 3.47
CA SER A 284 -14.31 13.12 3.02
C SER A 284 -15.29 13.79 2.01
N GLY A 285 -15.26 15.12 1.90
CA GLY A 285 -16.04 15.87 0.91
C GLY A 285 -17.54 15.88 1.17
N GLY A 286 -17.97 15.92 2.43
CA GLY A 286 -19.38 16.02 2.83
C GLY A 286 -20.14 14.70 2.81
N THR A 287 -19.43 13.58 2.88
CA THR A 287 -20.01 12.23 3.05
C THR A 287 -19.50 11.61 4.36
N SER A 288 -20.30 10.70 4.93
CA SER A 288 -19.80 9.87 6.04
C SER A 288 -18.60 9.07 5.58
N LEU A 289 -17.61 8.90 6.44
CA LEU A 289 -16.40 8.13 6.17
C LEU A 289 -16.76 6.68 5.81
N THR A 290 -16.12 6.13 4.77
CA THR A 290 -16.41 4.80 4.24
C THR A 290 -15.21 3.86 4.40
N ILE A 291 -15.47 2.55 4.31
CA ILE A 291 -14.43 1.52 4.37
C ILE A 291 -13.40 1.71 3.24
N ASP A 292 -13.85 2.02 2.01
CA ASP A 292 -12.95 2.23 0.88
C ASP A 292 -12.05 3.45 1.06
N GLN A 293 -12.57 4.54 1.66
CA GLN A 293 -11.78 5.71 2.03
C GLN A 293 -10.76 5.40 3.13
N LEU A 294 -11.12 4.57 4.12
CA LEU A 294 -10.19 4.10 5.15
C LEU A 294 -9.08 3.23 4.58
N ARG A 295 -9.41 2.33 3.66
CA ARG A 295 -8.42 1.51 2.93
C ARG A 295 -7.49 2.38 2.08
N LEU A 296 -8.01 3.44 1.47
CA LEU A 296 -7.18 4.40 0.75
C LEU A 296 -6.18 5.10 1.67
N ILE A 297 -6.58 5.53 2.86
CA ILE A 297 -5.67 6.10 3.87
C ILE A 297 -4.63 5.05 4.30
N LYS A 298 -5.08 3.83 4.60
CA LYS A 298 -4.22 2.75 5.07
C LYS A 298 -3.13 2.35 4.08
N LYS A 299 -3.36 2.54 2.78
CA LYS A 299 -2.34 2.35 1.74
C LYS A 299 -1.09 3.21 1.98
N TYR A 300 -1.24 4.37 2.61
CA TYR A 300 -0.16 5.33 2.85
C TYR A 300 0.35 5.31 4.29
N THR A 301 -0.54 5.14 5.28
CA THR A 301 -0.19 5.14 6.70
C THR A 301 -1.22 4.38 7.54
N PRO A 302 -0.81 3.69 8.63
CA PRO A 302 -1.76 3.16 9.60
C PRO A 302 -2.31 4.23 10.56
N ASN A 303 -1.77 5.46 10.58
CA ASN A 303 -2.10 6.47 11.57
C ASN A 303 -3.06 7.52 10.99
N LEU A 304 -4.25 7.61 11.55
CA LEU A 304 -5.32 8.53 11.16
C LEU A 304 -5.63 9.48 12.31
N THR A 305 -5.47 10.78 12.09
CA THR A 305 -5.95 11.83 13.00
C THR A 305 -7.12 12.55 12.35
N ILE A 306 -8.29 12.51 12.98
CA ILE A 306 -9.49 13.18 12.50
C ILE A 306 -9.66 14.49 13.24
N ILE A 307 -9.78 15.58 12.49
CA ILE A 307 -9.96 16.92 13.04
C ILE A 307 -11.42 17.31 12.76
N TYR A 308 -12.17 17.47 13.84
CA TYR A 308 -13.58 17.86 13.80
C TYR A 308 -13.77 19.31 14.24
N ASP A 309 -14.83 19.92 13.73
CA ASP A 309 -15.30 21.20 14.21
C ASP A 309 -15.66 21.12 15.70
N GLY A 310 -15.43 22.16 16.46
CA GLY A 310 -15.61 22.19 17.91
C GLY A 310 -17.06 22.30 18.38
N ASP A 311 -18.02 21.92 17.55
CA ASP A 311 -19.43 21.97 17.89
C ASP A 311 -20.01 20.60 18.36
N ALA A 312 -21.26 20.60 18.85
CA ALA A 312 -21.91 19.37 19.31
C ALA A 312 -22.18 18.37 18.17
N ALA A 313 -22.28 18.84 16.93
CA ALA A 313 -22.45 17.98 15.76
C ALA A 313 -21.14 17.26 15.41
N GLY A 314 -20.00 17.96 15.48
CA GLY A 314 -18.66 17.38 15.31
C GLY A 314 -18.36 16.31 16.35
N VAL A 315 -18.65 16.57 17.64
CA VAL A 315 -18.50 15.54 18.71
C VAL A 315 -19.36 14.31 18.41
N LYS A 316 -20.62 14.51 17.98
CA LYS A 316 -21.53 13.39 17.66
C LYS A 316 -21.09 12.64 16.40
N ALA A 317 -20.51 13.34 15.42
CA ALA A 317 -19.91 12.74 14.24
C ALA A 317 -18.68 11.92 14.62
N ALA A 318 -17.83 12.44 15.52
CA ALA A 318 -16.66 11.76 16.06
C ALA A 318 -16.97 10.41 16.72
N LEU A 319 -18.15 10.30 17.34
CA LEU A 319 -18.59 9.07 18.00
C LEU A 319 -19.24 8.05 17.06
N ARG A 320 -19.47 8.43 15.78
CA ARG A 320 -20.11 7.56 14.80
C ARG A 320 -19.11 7.05 13.77
N GLY A 321 -19.18 5.77 13.47
CA GLY A 321 -18.53 5.20 12.28
C GLY A 321 -17.02 5.00 12.36
N LEU A 322 -16.35 5.38 13.45
CA LEU A 322 -14.90 5.18 13.60
C LEU A 322 -14.53 3.74 13.98
N ASP A 323 -15.50 2.95 14.40
CA ASP A 323 -15.34 1.51 14.59
C ASP A 323 -14.82 0.80 13.32
N MET A 324 -15.28 1.23 12.15
CA MET A 324 -14.78 0.73 10.86
C MET A 324 -13.28 0.98 10.66
N ALA A 325 -12.77 2.09 11.18
CA ALA A 325 -11.34 2.40 11.09
C ALA A 325 -10.50 1.45 11.97
N LEU A 326 -11.01 1.09 13.14
CA LEU A 326 -10.38 0.07 14.00
C LEU A 326 -10.42 -1.31 13.35
N GLU A 327 -11.55 -1.69 12.72
CA GLU A 327 -11.69 -2.96 11.99
C GLU A 327 -10.69 -3.07 10.82
N GLU A 328 -10.47 -1.96 10.10
CA GLU A 328 -9.45 -1.88 9.06
C GLU A 328 -8.01 -1.84 9.63
N GLY A 329 -7.83 -1.75 10.96
CA GLY A 329 -6.54 -1.75 11.65
C GLY A 329 -5.81 -0.41 11.55
N LEU A 330 -6.55 0.70 11.58
CA LEU A 330 -5.99 2.03 11.70
C LEU A 330 -5.81 2.43 13.18
N ASN A 331 -4.80 3.24 13.46
CA ASN A 331 -4.63 3.94 14.73
C ASN A 331 -5.37 5.26 14.63
N VAL A 332 -6.49 5.38 15.35
CA VAL A 332 -7.36 6.54 15.23
C VAL A 332 -7.18 7.50 16.40
N GLN A 333 -6.85 8.74 16.07
CA GLN A 333 -6.81 9.85 17.01
C GLN A 333 -7.81 10.94 16.61
N LEU A 334 -8.28 11.69 17.58
CA LEU A 334 -9.23 12.78 17.40
C LEU A 334 -8.65 14.09 17.91
N VAL A 335 -8.95 15.15 17.18
CA VAL A 335 -8.72 16.53 17.60
C VAL A 335 -10.03 17.30 17.44
N LEU A 336 -10.44 18.04 18.45
CA LEU A 336 -11.57 18.96 18.38
C LEU A 336 -11.03 20.39 18.35
N ILE A 337 -11.41 21.13 17.31
CA ILE A 337 -11.06 22.55 17.22
C ILE A 337 -11.81 23.33 18.30
N PRO A 338 -11.18 24.26 19.03
CA PRO A 338 -11.85 25.04 20.08
C PRO A 338 -12.83 26.08 19.51
N ASP A 339 -13.64 26.65 20.38
CA ASP A 339 -14.47 27.85 20.15
C ASP A 339 -15.49 27.73 19.00
N LYS A 340 -15.90 26.52 18.61
CA LYS A 340 -16.82 26.25 17.49
C LYS A 340 -16.29 26.73 16.13
N GLU A 341 -14.99 26.85 16.00
CA GLU A 341 -14.33 27.14 14.74
C GLU A 341 -14.14 25.86 13.90
N ASP A 342 -13.90 26.04 12.60
CA ASP A 342 -13.46 25.00 11.68
C ASP A 342 -11.93 25.05 11.50
N PRO A 343 -11.27 24.02 10.92
CA PRO A 343 -9.83 24.01 10.70
C PRO A 343 -9.32 25.19 9.87
N ASP A 344 -10.10 25.65 8.84
CA ASP A 344 -9.79 26.78 7.99
C ASP A 344 -9.71 28.08 8.79
N SER A 345 -10.72 28.41 9.57
CA SER A 345 -10.75 29.63 10.38
C SER A 345 -9.69 29.58 11.50
N TYR A 346 -9.51 28.42 12.14
CA TYR A 346 -8.58 28.30 13.26
C TYR A 346 -7.12 28.43 12.82
N VAL A 347 -6.70 27.78 11.71
CA VAL A 347 -5.32 27.90 11.20
C VAL A 347 -5.01 29.34 10.77
N ASN A 348 -5.98 30.05 10.18
CA ASN A 348 -5.82 31.46 9.80
C ASN A 348 -5.70 32.38 11.02
N LYS A 349 -6.34 32.05 12.14
CA LYS A 349 -6.31 32.82 13.40
C LYS A 349 -5.02 32.64 14.16
N VAL A 350 -4.55 31.39 14.34
CA VAL A 350 -3.40 31.10 15.22
C VAL A 350 -2.07 30.98 14.46
N GLY A 351 -2.11 30.79 13.16
CA GLY A 351 -0.95 30.56 12.32
C GLY A 351 -0.52 29.08 12.26
N PRO A 352 0.33 28.74 11.26
CA PRO A 352 0.69 27.35 10.94
C PRO A 352 1.38 26.60 12.08
N ASP A 353 2.34 27.23 12.75
CA ASP A 353 3.14 26.55 13.78
C ASP A 353 2.33 26.30 15.05
N ALA A 354 1.55 27.30 15.50
CA ALA A 354 0.65 27.14 16.63
C ALA A 354 -0.46 26.11 16.35
N PHE A 355 -0.94 26.03 15.11
CA PHE A 355 -1.90 25.00 14.71
C PHE A 355 -1.29 23.59 14.80
N ARG A 356 -0.05 23.39 14.30
CA ARG A 356 0.66 22.10 14.41
C ARG A 356 0.86 21.69 15.87
N GLU A 357 1.31 22.63 16.71
CA GLU A 357 1.52 22.40 18.13
C GLU A 357 0.20 22.05 18.84
N PHE A 358 -0.87 22.79 18.52
CA PHE A 358 -2.21 22.50 19.01
C PHE A 358 -2.67 21.09 18.60
N VAL A 359 -2.58 20.73 17.33
CA VAL A 359 -2.98 19.39 16.86
C VAL A 359 -2.22 18.31 17.62
N GLN A 360 -0.90 18.45 17.79
CA GLN A 360 -0.10 17.45 18.52
C GLN A 360 -0.47 17.32 19.98
N SER A 361 -0.75 18.44 20.67
CA SER A 361 -1.09 18.45 22.10
C SER A 361 -2.54 18.04 22.38
N ALA A 362 -3.45 18.31 21.45
CA ALA A 362 -4.88 18.06 21.61
C ALA A 362 -5.32 16.66 21.13
N LYS A 363 -4.42 15.88 20.53
CA LYS A 363 -4.72 14.51 20.08
C LYS A 363 -5.23 13.64 21.23
N LYS A 364 -6.37 13.02 21.02
CA LYS A 364 -6.94 12.02 21.92
C LYS A 364 -7.17 10.72 21.18
N ASP A 365 -6.81 9.62 21.81
CA ASP A 365 -7.15 8.31 21.30
C ASP A 365 -8.67 8.13 21.20
N PHE A 366 -9.16 7.58 20.09
CA PHE A 366 -10.60 7.48 19.83
C PHE A 366 -11.34 6.66 20.88
N VAL A 367 -10.81 5.49 21.25
CA VAL A 367 -11.47 4.58 22.21
C VAL A 367 -11.57 5.24 23.59
N LEU A 368 -10.50 5.88 24.03
CA LEU A 368 -10.46 6.58 25.31
C LEU A 368 -11.35 7.84 25.29
N PHE A 369 -11.35 8.58 24.19
CA PHE A 369 -12.24 9.74 24.03
C PHE A 369 -13.72 9.33 24.09
N GLN A 370 -14.10 8.28 23.36
CA GLN A 370 -15.47 7.74 23.37
C GLN A 370 -15.87 7.36 24.80
N LEU A 371 -14.99 6.67 25.50
CA LEU A 371 -15.22 6.26 26.89
C LEU A 371 -15.37 7.48 27.83
N GLU A 372 -14.49 8.47 27.71
CA GLU A 372 -14.56 9.69 28.53
C GLU A 372 -15.86 10.48 28.33
N VAL A 373 -16.31 10.63 27.08
CA VAL A 373 -17.56 11.35 26.78
C VAL A 373 -18.77 10.59 27.34
N GLN A 374 -18.85 9.29 27.11
CA GLN A 374 -19.96 8.47 27.57
C GLN A 374 -20.00 8.33 29.11
N LEU A 375 -18.84 8.25 29.78
CA LEU A 375 -18.78 8.23 31.24
C LEU A 375 -19.38 9.49 31.89
N LYS A 376 -19.20 10.66 31.27
CA LYS A 376 -19.80 11.92 31.75
C LYS A 376 -21.33 11.89 31.62
N GLU A 377 -21.88 11.23 30.60
CA GLU A 377 -23.33 11.09 30.39
C GLU A 377 -23.98 10.05 31.30
N VAL A 378 -23.24 8.99 31.63
CA VAL A 378 -23.72 7.86 32.44
C VAL A 378 -23.89 8.24 33.92
N GLY A 379 -22.99 9.10 34.46
CA GLY A 379 -23.00 9.46 35.87
C GLY A 379 -22.93 8.22 36.80
N ASN A 380 -23.88 8.14 37.78
CA ASN A 380 -23.95 7.05 38.77
C ASN A 380 -24.99 5.95 38.41
N ASP A 381 -25.56 5.97 37.21
CA ASP A 381 -26.56 4.99 36.77
C ASP A 381 -25.91 3.65 36.39
N LEU A 382 -26.17 2.61 37.20
CA LEU A 382 -25.61 1.26 36.97
C LEU A 382 -26.08 0.61 35.67
N ASN A 383 -27.31 0.85 35.20
CA ASN A 383 -27.82 0.28 33.98
C ASN A 383 -27.12 0.90 32.76
N LYS A 384 -26.97 2.22 32.77
CA LYS A 384 -26.22 2.94 31.72
C LYS A 384 -24.73 2.54 31.71
N LYS A 385 -24.15 2.32 32.93
CA LYS A 385 -22.77 1.83 33.04
C LYS A 385 -22.59 0.44 32.41
N ASN A 386 -23.52 -0.49 32.67
CA ASN A 386 -23.49 -1.81 32.04
C ASN A 386 -23.60 -1.73 30.51
N THR A 387 -24.47 -0.85 30.00
CA THR A 387 -24.57 -0.61 28.53
C THR A 387 -23.26 -0.07 27.97
N LEU A 388 -22.63 0.88 28.66
CA LEU A 388 -21.34 1.44 28.26
C LEU A 388 -20.23 0.38 28.24
N VAL A 389 -20.14 -0.48 29.26
CA VAL A 389 -19.16 -1.58 29.32
C VAL A 389 -19.32 -2.50 28.12
N ASN A 390 -20.56 -2.87 27.76
CA ASN A 390 -20.81 -3.70 26.59
C ASN A 390 -20.41 -3.00 25.27
N GLN A 391 -20.73 -1.71 25.11
CA GLN A 391 -20.34 -0.93 23.92
C GLN A 391 -18.82 -0.84 23.77
N ILE A 392 -18.09 -0.56 24.85
CA ILE A 392 -16.61 -0.52 24.82
C ILE A 392 -16.04 -1.91 24.50
N ALA A 393 -16.58 -2.98 25.11
CA ALA A 393 -16.14 -4.33 24.80
C ALA A 393 -16.40 -4.70 23.33
N GLU A 394 -17.53 -4.29 22.77
CA GLU A 394 -17.84 -4.46 21.35
C GLU A 394 -16.86 -3.67 20.46
N THR A 395 -16.57 -2.39 20.80
CA THR A 395 -15.57 -1.58 20.09
C THR A 395 -14.19 -2.24 20.14
N LEU A 396 -13.73 -2.69 21.31
CA LEU A 396 -12.45 -3.39 21.47
C LEU A 396 -12.40 -4.72 20.71
N SER A 397 -13.53 -5.41 20.58
CA SER A 397 -13.61 -6.68 19.82
C SER A 397 -13.31 -6.51 18.33
N LYS A 398 -13.41 -5.30 17.79
CA LYS A 398 -13.10 -4.95 16.40
C LYS A 398 -11.60 -4.92 16.11
N ILE A 399 -10.77 -4.80 17.16
CA ILE A 399 -9.31 -4.97 17.09
C ILE A 399 -9.03 -6.48 17.08
N ASN A 400 -8.91 -7.07 15.89
CA ASN A 400 -8.87 -8.53 15.73
C ASN A 400 -7.60 -9.06 15.05
N LYS A 401 -6.66 -8.19 14.66
CA LYS A 401 -5.42 -8.61 14.01
C LYS A 401 -4.41 -9.14 15.03
N PRO A 402 -3.66 -10.22 14.71
CA PRO A 402 -2.65 -10.77 15.61
C PRO A 402 -1.58 -9.74 16.03
N GLU A 403 -1.17 -8.89 15.11
CA GLU A 403 -0.19 -7.82 15.33
C GLU A 403 -0.66 -6.74 16.32
N ASP A 404 -1.97 -6.58 16.51
CA ASP A 404 -2.58 -5.60 17.43
C ASP A 404 -2.82 -6.15 18.85
N PHE A 405 -2.32 -7.35 19.17
CA PHE A 405 -2.58 -7.99 20.47
C PHE A 405 -2.13 -7.14 21.65
N THR A 406 -0.91 -6.61 21.62
CA THR A 406 -0.36 -5.77 22.69
C THR A 406 -1.17 -4.48 22.84
N LYS A 407 -1.60 -3.88 21.74
CA LYS A 407 -2.44 -2.70 21.70
C LYS A 407 -3.81 -2.98 22.33
N LEU A 408 -4.42 -4.12 22.01
CA LEU A 408 -5.69 -4.53 22.61
C LEU A 408 -5.56 -4.69 24.14
N GLN A 409 -4.50 -5.34 24.64
CA GLN A 409 -4.26 -5.48 26.07
C GLN A 409 -4.10 -4.12 26.77
N GLU A 410 -3.39 -3.19 26.16
CA GLU A 410 -3.23 -1.85 26.70
C GLU A 410 -4.59 -1.10 26.78
N TYR A 411 -5.44 -1.22 25.76
CA TYR A 411 -6.80 -0.67 25.80
C TYR A 411 -7.66 -1.32 26.88
N VAL A 412 -7.65 -2.63 26.99
CA VAL A 412 -8.40 -3.34 28.05
C VAL A 412 -7.99 -2.82 29.41
N LYS A 413 -6.69 -2.70 29.69
CA LYS A 413 -6.16 -2.19 30.94
C LYS A 413 -6.59 -0.73 31.21
N LYS A 414 -6.47 0.17 30.23
CA LYS A 414 -6.87 1.57 30.36
C LYS A 414 -8.39 1.71 30.55
N CYS A 415 -9.17 0.98 29.76
CA CYS A 415 -10.64 1.03 29.85
C CYS A 415 -11.15 0.43 31.17
N SER A 416 -10.59 -0.70 31.63
CA SER A 416 -10.97 -1.29 32.92
C SER A 416 -10.71 -0.35 34.09
N THR A 417 -9.58 0.35 34.08
CA THR A 417 -9.22 1.36 35.10
C THR A 417 -10.22 2.53 35.08
N LEU A 418 -10.56 3.09 33.93
CA LEU A 418 -11.51 4.20 33.81
C LEU A 418 -12.95 3.79 34.19
N LEU A 419 -13.36 2.60 33.78
CA LEU A 419 -14.68 2.03 34.10
C LEU A 419 -14.77 1.53 35.57
N ARG A 420 -13.64 1.38 36.25
CA ARG A 420 -13.53 0.76 37.58
C ARG A 420 -14.18 -0.63 37.62
N ILE A 421 -13.75 -1.49 36.70
CA ILE A 421 -14.16 -2.90 36.58
C ILE A 421 -12.92 -3.80 36.51
N ASP A 422 -13.14 -5.10 36.74
CA ASP A 422 -12.05 -6.08 36.60
C ASP A 422 -11.59 -6.24 35.17
N GLU A 423 -10.27 -6.28 34.96
CA GLU A 423 -9.63 -6.43 33.66
C GLU A 423 -9.96 -7.79 33.01
N THR A 424 -9.98 -8.85 33.83
CA THR A 424 -10.32 -10.21 33.37
C THR A 424 -11.76 -10.28 32.86
N GLY A 425 -12.69 -9.62 33.58
CA GLY A 425 -14.08 -9.53 33.15
C GLY A 425 -14.28 -8.81 31.84
N LEU A 426 -13.58 -7.69 31.62
CA LEU A 426 -13.61 -6.96 30.36
C LEU A 426 -13.01 -7.80 29.22
N THR A 427 -11.88 -8.48 29.45
CA THR A 427 -11.24 -9.38 28.47
C THR A 427 -12.18 -10.52 28.04
N GLN A 428 -12.86 -11.15 28.99
CA GLN A 428 -13.85 -12.22 28.71
C GLN A 428 -15.00 -11.70 27.85
N LEU A 429 -15.49 -10.49 28.12
CA LEU A 429 -16.56 -9.86 27.37
C LEU A 429 -16.11 -9.51 25.94
N VAL A 430 -14.92 -8.96 25.76
CA VAL A 430 -14.30 -8.73 24.43
C VAL A 430 -14.19 -10.02 23.63
N ASN A 431 -13.69 -11.10 24.25
CA ASN A 431 -13.55 -12.40 23.61
C ASN A 431 -14.92 -13.03 23.28
N LYS A 432 -15.95 -12.77 24.06
CA LYS A 432 -17.33 -13.18 23.74
C LYS A 432 -17.81 -12.49 22.47
N PHE A 433 -17.67 -11.16 22.36
CA PHE A 433 -18.07 -10.43 21.15
C PHE A 433 -17.28 -10.87 19.90
N LYS A 434 -15.98 -11.17 20.04
CA LYS A 434 -15.17 -11.74 18.94
C LYS A 434 -15.76 -13.07 18.44
N ARG A 435 -16.08 -14.00 19.35
CA ARG A 435 -16.69 -15.30 18.99
C ARG A 435 -18.06 -15.12 18.36
N ASP A 436 -18.92 -14.27 18.94
CA ASP A 436 -20.27 -14.00 18.42
C ASP A 436 -20.22 -13.42 16.99
N LYS A 437 -19.19 -12.61 16.67
CA LYS A 437 -18.96 -12.07 15.33
C LYS A 437 -18.59 -13.19 14.35
N ILE A 438 -17.63 -14.04 14.68
CA ILE A 438 -17.22 -15.19 13.86
C ILE A 438 -18.41 -16.10 13.54
N VAL A 439 -19.20 -16.47 14.55
CA VAL A 439 -20.40 -17.30 14.37
C VAL A 439 -21.45 -16.63 13.47
N LYS A 440 -21.58 -15.29 13.54
CA LYS A 440 -22.50 -14.54 12.64
C LYS A 440 -21.98 -14.50 11.21
N GLU A 441 -20.68 -14.37 11.01
CA GLU A 441 -20.04 -14.37 9.69
C GLU A 441 -20.10 -15.76 9.05
N GLU A 442 -19.83 -16.82 9.81
CA GLU A 442 -19.99 -18.21 9.35
C GLU A 442 -21.42 -18.54 8.95
N LYS A 443 -22.42 -18.07 9.72
CA LYS A 443 -23.84 -18.23 9.35
C LYS A 443 -24.23 -17.45 8.09
N LYS A 444 -23.58 -16.32 7.80
CA LYS A 444 -23.78 -15.54 6.58
C LYS A 444 -23.16 -16.21 5.35
N MET A 445 -21.97 -16.83 5.52
CA MET A 445 -21.31 -17.60 4.46
C MET A 445 -22.03 -18.92 4.16
N SER A 446 -22.68 -19.54 5.14
CA SER A 446 -23.41 -20.80 4.94
C SER A 446 -24.70 -20.67 4.12
N TYR A 447 -25.12 -19.46 3.75
CA TYR A 447 -26.25 -19.24 2.84
C TYR A 447 -25.83 -19.03 1.38
N ASP A 448 -24.55 -18.71 1.10
CA ASP A 448 -24.09 -18.43 -0.26
C ASP A 448 -23.09 -19.46 -0.84
N GLU A 449 -22.53 -20.39 -0.05
CA GLU A 449 -21.60 -21.42 -0.55
C GLU A 449 -21.75 -22.76 0.17
N ALA A 450 -22.76 -23.54 -0.22
CA ALA A 450 -22.75 -24.96 0.00
C ALA A 450 -21.92 -25.63 -1.10
N ALA A 451 -20.64 -25.74 -0.91
CA ALA A 451 -19.70 -26.74 -1.44
C ALA A 451 -18.28 -26.22 -1.53
N ILE A 452 -17.46 -26.52 -0.54
CA ILE A 452 -16.09 -27.03 -0.70
C ILE A 452 -15.49 -27.24 0.71
N LEU A 453 -15.01 -28.46 0.89
CA LEU A 453 -14.47 -29.09 2.09
C LEU A 453 -13.35 -28.33 2.80
N MET A 454 -13.42 -28.30 4.13
CA MET A 454 -12.31 -27.97 5.03
C MET A 454 -11.43 -29.17 5.37
N PRO A 455 -10.14 -28.96 5.65
CA PRO A 455 -9.43 -29.79 6.62
C PRO A 455 -9.08 -29.00 7.89
N SER A 456 -9.20 -29.72 9.00
CA SER A 456 -9.03 -29.31 10.39
C SER A 456 -7.57 -29.04 10.77
N PHE A 457 -7.37 -28.01 11.61
CA PHE A 457 -6.10 -27.73 12.30
C PHE A 457 -6.13 -28.25 13.75
N PRO A 458 -5.03 -28.82 14.25
CA PRO A 458 -4.87 -29.09 15.68
C PRO A 458 -4.13 -27.94 16.38
N SER A 459 -4.52 -27.76 17.63
CA SER A 459 -4.08 -26.75 18.58
C SER A 459 -2.88 -27.19 19.42
N THR A 460 -2.04 -26.21 19.76
CA THR A 460 -1.41 -25.86 21.04
C THR A 460 0.11 -26.05 21.19
N PRO A 461 0.67 -25.31 22.14
CA PRO A 461 1.96 -24.65 22.01
C PRO A 461 3.00 -25.22 22.96
N SER A 462 4.26 -24.94 22.73
CA SER A 462 5.23 -24.66 23.82
C SER A 462 6.65 -24.44 23.30
N GLU A 463 7.26 -23.41 23.86
CA GLU A 463 8.66 -23.25 24.19
C GLU A 463 9.70 -23.66 23.14
N THR A 464 10.38 -22.65 22.53
CA THR A 464 11.84 -22.53 22.66
C THR A 464 12.39 -21.46 21.70
N ASP A 465 13.08 -20.49 22.25
CA ASP A 465 13.88 -19.46 21.54
C ASP A 465 15.02 -20.04 20.68
N ASP A 466 15.32 -21.32 20.81
CA ASP A 466 16.36 -22.03 20.01
C ASP A 466 15.87 -22.51 18.63
N ILE A 467 14.56 -22.62 18.40
CA ILE A 467 13.99 -23.10 17.13
C ILE A 467 14.07 -22.01 16.05
N ASP A 468 13.89 -20.74 16.39
CA ASP A 468 13.95 -19.64 15.44
C ASP A 468 15.35 -19.44 14.83
N LEU A 469 16.42 -19.68 15.61
CA LEU A 469 17.80 -19.64 15.12
C LEU A 469 18.15 -20.80 14.17
N VAL A 470 17.51 -21.97 14.34
CA VAL A 470 17.73 -23.15 13.49
C VAL A 470 16.91 -23.05 12.20
N MET A 471 15.69 -22.53 12.25
CA MET A 471 14.85 -22.28 11.06
C MET A 471 15.49 -21.25 10.11
N ASP A 472 16.14 -20.22 10.63
CA ASP A 472 16.77 -19.18 9.81
C ASP A 472 17.95 -19.73 8.97
N ARG A 473 18.69 -20.72 9.48
CA ARG A 473 19.80 -21.38 8.75
C ARG A 473 19.32 -22.27 7.61
N ASP A 474 18.21 -22.98 7.77
CA ASP A 474 17.64 -23.82 6.70
C ASP A 474 17.14 -22.96 5.54
N LEU A 475 16.50 -21.85 5.84
CA LEU A 475 16.02 -20.88 4.86
C LEU A 475 17.17 -20.26 4.04
N VAL A 476 18.33 -20.01 4.63
CA VAL A 476 19.52 -19.48 3.92
C VAL A 476 19.96 -20.42 2.79
N HIS A 477 19.99 -21.73 3.04
CA HIS A 477 20.43 -22.71 2.03
C HIS A 477 19.38 -22.88 0.93
N GLU A 478 18.09 -22.86 1.25
CA GLU A 478 17.02 -22.88 0.24
C GLU A 478 17.04 -21.60 -0.62
N LYS A 479 17.20 -20.44 -0.02
CA LYS A 479 17.36 -19.16 -0.75
C LYS A 479 18.54 -19.18 -1.71
N ASN A 480 19.69 -19.65 -1.26
CA ASN A 480 20.88 -19.74 -2.10
C ASN A 480 20.67 -20.68 -3.29
N LEU A 481 20.08 -21.87 -3.06
CA LEU A 481 19.79 -22.81 -4.14
C LEU A 481 18.82 -22.21 -5.15
N VAL A 482 17.71 -21.60 -4.70
CA VAL A 482 16.73 -20.97 -5.58
C VAL A 482 17.37 -19.81 -6.36
N ARG A 483 18.21 -18.98 -5.73
CA ARG A 483 18.95 -17.90 -6.41
C ARG A 483 19.80 -18.43 -7.56
N VAL A 484 20.58 -19.47 -7.28
CA VAL A 484 21.51 -20.06 -8.25
C VAL A 484 20.76 -20.69 -9.43
N ILE A 485 19.62 -21.33 -9.18
CA ILE A 485 18.77 -21.88 -10.25
C ILE A 485 18.18 -20.76 -11.13
N ILE A 486 17.72 -19.68 -10.52
CA ILE A 486 17.21 -18.54 -11.28
C ILE A 486 18.31 -17.87 -12.12
N GLU A 487 19.54 -17.82 -11.59
CA GLU A 487 20.69 -17.21 -12.28
C GLU A 487 21.24 -18.09 -13.41
N PHE A 488 21.40 -19.38 -13.16
CA PHE A 488 22.11 -20.30 -14.07
C PHE A 488 21.27 -21.46 -14.61
N GLY A 489 20.00 -21.57 -14.25
CA GLY A 489 19.17 -22.72 -14.60
C GLY A 489 18.93 -22.91 -16.11
N ASN A 490 19.13 -21.88 -16.94
CA ASN A 490 19.04 -21.98 -18.40
C ASN A 490 20.38 -22.38 -19.06
N GLU A 491 21.51 -22.40 -18.31
CA GLU A 491 22.81 -22.82 -18.83
C GLU A 491 22.80 -24.32 -19.13
N LEU A 492 23.63 -24.73 -20.09
CA LEU A 492 23.74 -26.12 -20.52
C LEU A 492 24.93 -26.80 -19.81
N LEU A 493 24.68 -27.99 -19.32
CA LEU A 493 25.72 -28.90 -18.80
C LEU A 493 26.48 -29.54 -19.97
N ALA A 494 27.63 -30.17 -19.70
CA ALA A 494 28.46 -30.86 -20.69
C ALA A 494 27.71 -31.97 -21.45
N ASP A 495 26.67 -32.53 -20.85
CA ASP A 495 25.80 -33.57 -21.47
C ASP A 495 24.63 -33.00 -22.28
N GLY A 496 24.54 -31.67 -22.39
CA GLY A 496 23.48 -30.95 -23.13
C GLY A 496 22.17 -30.75 -22.35
N ARG A 497 22.05 -31.22 -21.11
CA ARG A 497 20.88 -30.93 -20.24
C ARG A 497 20.98 -29.51 -19.65
N LYS A 498 19.85 -28.89 -19.36
CA LYS A 498 19.83 -27.63 -18.60
C LYS A 498 20.15 -27.89 -17.13
N VAL A 499 20.83 -26.94 -16.50
CA VAL A 499 21.10 -26.95 -15.05
C VAL A 499 19.80 -27.10 -14.25
N SER A 500 18.73 -26.39 -14.64
CA SER A 500 17.41 -26.51 -13.99
C SER A 500 16.88 -27.94 -14.03
N THR A 501 17.00 -28.65 -15.15
CA THR A 501 16.54 -30.04 -15.28
C THR A 501 17.27 -30.96 -14.32
N TRP A 502 18.60 -30.84 -14.26
CA TRP A 502 19.41 -31.61 -13.32
C TRP A 502 19.01 -31.33 -11.86
N VAL A 503 18.86 -30.08 -11.48
CA VAL A 503 18.49 -29.74 -10.09
C VAL A 503 17.06 -30.21 -9.76
N TRP A 504 16.12 -30.20 -10.71
CA TRP A 504 14.77 -30.76 -10.49
C TRP A 504 14.82 -32.26 -10.15
N GLU A 505 15.65 -33.04 -10.84
CA GLU A 505 15.84 -34.47 -10.55
C GLU A 505 16.36 -34.69 -9.12
N GLU A 506 17.25 -33.82 -8.64
CA GLU A 506 17.79 -33.87 -7.29
C GLU A 506 16.80 -33.44 -6.21
N LEU A 507 15.92 -32.47 -6.53
CA LEU A 507 14.86 -32.01 -5.62
C LEU A 507 13.73 -33.04 -5.45
N GLU A 508 13.59 -34.04 -6.31
CA GLU A 508 12.68 -35.16 -6.08
C GLU A 508 13.06 -35.94 -4.81
N SER A 509 14.36 -36.13 -4.56
CA SER A 509 14.87 -36.83 -3.37
C SER A 509 15.01 -35.92 -2.14
N PHE A 510 15.22 -34.61 -2.35
CA PHE A 510 15.41 -33.62 -1.30
C PHE A 510 14.51 -32.40 -1.57
N PRO A 511 13.20 -32.45 -1.23
CA PRO A 511 12.29 -31.37 -1.53
C PRO A 511 12.58 -30.11 -0.71
N LEU A 512 12.25 -28.93 -1.28
CA LEU A 512 12.21 -27.67 -0.57
C LEU A 512 11.11 -27.73 0.50
N GLU A 513 11.31 -27.06 1.62
CA GLU A 513 10.33 -27.01 2.73
C GLU A 513 9.69 -25.64 2.89
N ASN A 514 10.41 -24.58 2.50
CA ASN A 514 9.88 -23.23 2.64
C ASN A 514 8.81 -22.94 1.56
N PRO A 515 7.58 -22.58 1.96
CA PRO A 515 6.48 -22.35 1.01
C PRO A 515 6.77 -21.27 -0.03
N ASP A 516 7.47 -20.21 0.35
CA ASP A 516 7.80 -19.12 -0.55
C ASP A 516 8.83 -19.54 -1.59
N MET A 517 9.82 -20.32 -1.19
CA MET A 517 10.84 -20.87 -2.11
C MET A 517 10.22 -21.87 -3.08
N ILE A 518 9.30 -22.71 -2.61
CA ILE A 518 8.50 -23.62 -3.45
C ILE A 518 7.71 -22.82 -4.48
N HIS A 519 7.05 -21.75 -4.04
CA HIS A 519 6.22 -20.92 -4.91
C HIS A 519 7.04 -20.24 -6.02
N VAL A 520 8.19 -19.65 -5.67
CA VAL A 520 9.12 -19.06 -6.66
C VAL A 520 9.60 -20.11 -7.68
N MET A 521 9.92 -21.32 -7.21
CA MET A 521 10.37 -22.41 -8.08
C MET A 521 9.26 -22.94 -8.99
N GLN A 522 8.04 -23.00 -8.52
CA GLN A 522 6.87 -23.36 -9.35
C GLN A 522 6.63 -22.31 -10.46
N ALA A 523 6.75 -21.01 -10.14
CA ALA A 523 6.67 -19.95 -11.13
C ALA A 523 7.78 -20.06 -12.19
N TYR A 524 9.03 -20.34 -11.76
CA TYR A 524 10.16 -20.59 -12.66
C TYR A 524 9.86 -21.74 -13.61
N LYS A 525 9.41 -22.89 -13.08
CA LYS A 525 9.08 -24.10 -13.86
C LYS A 525 7.94 -23.83 -14.85
N SER A 526 6.86 -23.20 -14.39
CA SER A 526 5.72 -22.83 -15.24
C SER A 526 6.12 -21.99 -16.44
N TRP A 527 7.00 -21.00 -16.27
CA TRP A 527 7.49 -20.20 -17.39
C TRP A 527 8.40 -21.00 -18.32
N GLN A 528 9.22 -21.89 -17.78
CA GLN A 528 10.06 -22.78 -18.57
C GLN A 528 9.22 -23.74 -19.44
N ASP A 529 8.15 -24.30 -18.88
CA ASP A 529 7.20 -25.18 -19.58
C ASP A 529 6.44 -24.44 -20.69
N GLN A 530 6.24 -23.12 -20.54
CA GLN A 530 5.66 -22.24 -21.57
C GLN A 530 6.67 -21.84 -22.64
N GLY A 531 7.90 -22.37 -22.63
CA GLY A 531 8.95 -22.03 -23.60
C GLY A 531 9.61 -20.67 -23.36
N LYS A 532 9.35 -20.00 -22.25
CA LYS A 532 10.04 -18.78 -21.82
C LYS A 532 11.40 -19.14 -21.23
N MET A 533 12.32 -18.17 -21.16
CA MET A 533 13.60 -18.32 -20.47
C MET A 533 13.59 -17.51 -19.15
N PRO A 534 13.07 -18.10 -18.05
CA PRO A 534 13.05 -17.41 -16.77
C PRO A 534 14.47 -17.17 -16.24
N ASN A 535 14.73 -15.95 -15.79
CA ASN A 535 15.97 -15.55 -15.13
C ASN A 535 15.69 -14.44 -14.11
N GLY A 536 16.70 -13.99 -13.37
CA GLY A 536 16.55 -12.95 -12.36
C GLY A 536 15.96 -11.64 -12.89
N LYS A 537 16.31 -11.26 -14.14
CA LYS A 537 15.77 -10.04 -14.77
C LYS A 537 14.31 -10.18 -15.20
N THR A 538 13.90 -11.35 -15.67
CA THR A 538 12.53 -11.56 -16.14
C THR A 538 11.56 -11.87 -15.01
N LEU A 539 11.96 -12.71 -14.03
CA LEU A 539 11.10 -13.10 -12.90
C LEU A 539 10.82 -11.96 -11.91
N GLN A 540 11.69 -10.95 -11.81
CA GLN A 540 11.40 -9.75 -11.02
C GLN A 540 10.20 -8.95 -11.52
N TYR A 541 9.69 -9.25 -12.72
CA TYR A 541 8.49 -8.67 -13.33
C TYR A 541 7.36 -9.69 -13.47
N HIS A 542 7.39 -10.78 -12.69
CA HIS A 542 6.34 -11.81 -12.70
C HIS A 542 4.99 -11.21 -12.27
N GLU A 543 3.88 -11.76 -12.75
CA GLU A 543 2.52 -11.27 -12.43
C GLU A 543 2.17 -11.40 -10.93
N ASP A 544 2.77 -12.37 -10.24
CA ASP A 544 2.60 -12.62 -8.83
C ASP A 544 3.56 -11.76 -7.99
N GLU A 545 3.01 -10.88 -7.15
CA GLU A 545 3.74 -9.96 -6.28
C GLU A 545 4.67 -10.68 -5.28
N ASN A 546 4.29 -11.87 -4.80
CA ASN A 546 5.12 -12.67 -3.90
C ASN A 546 6.37 -13.19 -4.61
N VAL A 547 6.23 -13.66 -5.85
CA VAL A 547 7.37 -14.07 -6.68
C VAL A 547 8.30 -12.90 -6.93
N GLN A 548 7.77 -11.72 -7.32
CA GLN A 548 8.57 -10.50 -7.50
C GLN A 548 9.38 -10.16 -6.25
N LYS A 549 8.70 -10.09 -5.10
CA LYS A 549 9.29 -9.74 -3.81
C LYS A 549 10.46 -10.67 -3.45
N TRP A 550 10.25 -11.98 -3.57
CA TRP A 550 11.29 -12.95 -3.24
C TRP A 550 12.45 -12.93 -4.23
N VAL A 551 12.19 -12.83 -5.55
CA VAL A 551 13.26 -12.70 -6.56
C VAL A 551 14.09 -11.44 -6.30
N LEU A 552 13.48 -10.29 -6.02
CA LEU A 552 14.19 -9.06 -5.65
C LEU A 552 15.03 -9.24 -4.38
N THR A 553 14.50 -9.94 -3.38
CA THR A 553 15.24 -10.24 -2.14
C THR A 553 16.46 -11.14 -2.39
N LEU A 554 16.32 -12.18 -3.21
CA LEU A 554 17.38 -13.12 -3.55
C LEU A 554 18.54 -12.48 -4.32
N PHE A 555 18.26 -11.47 -5.16
CA PHE A 555 19.28 -10.80 -5.98
C PHE A 555 19.79 -9.48 -5.37
N ALA A 556 19.15 -8.96 -4.32
CA ALA A 556 19.60 -7.77 -3.62
C ALA A 556 20.86 -8.07 -2.79
N PRO A 557 21.99 -7.37 -2.96
CA PRO A 557 23.20 -7.61 -2.18
C PRO A 557 22.93 -7.28 -0.70
N GLU A 558 23.28 -8.19 0.20
CA GLU A 558 23.17 -7.96 1.65
C GLU A 558 24.14 -6.87 2.14
N HIS A 559 25.36 -6.83 1.56
CA HIS A 559 26.40 -5.86 1.89
C HIS A 559 27.12 -5.36 0.66
N GLU A 560 27.46 -4.07 0.63
CA GLU A 560 28.34 -3.48 -0.38
C GLU A 560 29.75 -3.33 0.22
N LEU A 561 30.74 -3.94 -0.41
CA LEU A 561 32.14 -3.77 0.00
C LEU A 561 32.56 -2.31 -0.19
N SER A 562 33.03 -1.65 0.85
CA SER A 562 33.50 -0.28 0.78
C SER A 562 34.71 -0.19 -0.17
N LEU A 563 34.75 0.85 -1.02
CA LEU A 563 35.85 1.09 -1.98
C LEU A 563 37.22 1.17 -1.30
N ARG A 564 37.30 1.55 -0.02
CA ARG A 564 38.53 1.58 0.78
C ARG A 564 39.17 0.21 1.00
N TRP A 565 38.39 -0.87 0.94
CA TRP A 565 38.91 -2.25 1.04
C TRP A 565 39.63 -2.65 -0.25
N ASN A 566 39.13 -2.27 -1.41
CA ASN A 566 39.77 -2.54 -2.70
C ASN A 566 41.10 -1.76 -2.85
N GLU A 567 41.17 -0.50 -2.37
CA GLU A 567 42.39 0.31 -2.40
C GLU A 567 43.46 -0.16 -1.40
N LYS A 568 43.08 -0.64 -0.20
CA LYS A 568 44.01 -1.07 0.83
C LYS A 568 44.56 -2.48 0.61
N LEU A 569 43.86 -3.39 -0.04
CA LEU A 569 44.26 -4.79 -0.20
C LEU A 569 44.85 -5.12 -1.56
N GLY A 570 44.88 -4.17 -2.53
CA GLY A 570 45.44 -4.40 -3.87
C GLY A 570 44.79 -5.53 -4.66
N LEU A 571 43.58 -5.94 -4.26
CA LEU A 571 42.80 -6.96 -4.92
C LEU A 571 42.15 -6.37 -6.18
N ILE A 572 42.92 -6.35 -7.27
CA ILE A 572 42.35 -6.21 -8.61
C ILE A 572 41.55 -7.51 -8.82
N LYS A 573 40.21 -7.41 -8.74
CA LYS A 573 39.37 -8.48 -9.28
C LYS A 573 39.68 -8.59 -10.79
N LYS A 574 40.51 -9.58 -11.17
CA LYS A 574 40.37 -10.18 -12.48
C LYS A 574 38.90 -10.59 -12.58
N GLU A 575 38.23 -10.30 -13.69
CA GLU A 575 36.99 -10.97 -14.06
C GLU A 575 37.30 -12.46 -14.08
N GLU A 576 37.06 -13.15 -12.95
CA GLU A 576 37.04 -14.59 -12.91
C GLU A 576 35.86 -14.99 -13.80
N GLU A 577 36.12 -15.75 -14.85
CA GLU A 577 35.09 -16.52 -15.54
C GLU A 577 34.28 -17.22 -14.45
N LYS A 578 33.03 -16.79 -14.26
CA LYS A 578 32.16 -17.37 -13.24
C LYS A 578 32.00 -18.84 -13.58
N ASN A 579 32.63 -19.71 -12.78
CA ASN A 579 32.43 -21.14 -12.90
C ASN A 579 31.05 -21.46 -12.30
N PHE A 580 29.98 -21.18 -13.09
CA PHE A 580 28.59 -21.35 -12.68
C PHE A 580 28.31 -22.77 -12.18
N LEU A 581 28.98 -23.77 -12.79
CA LEU A 581 28.80 -25.17 -12.42
C LEU A 581 29.24 -25.43 -10.98
N ALA A 582 30.40 -24.92 -10.59
CA ALA A 582 30.89 -25.06 -9.22
C ALA A 582 29.97 -24.36 -8.21
N GLU A 583 29.40 -23.19 -8.55
CA GLU A 583 28.47 -22.46 -7.69
C GLU A 583 27.16 -23.23 -7.50
N VAL A 584 26.62 -23.84 -8.57
CA VAL A 584 25.43 -24.70 -8.51
C VAL A 584 25.69 -25.95 -7.68
N GLU A 585 26.79 -26.67 -7.95
CA GLU A 585 27.20 -27.89 -7.23
C GLU A 585 27.36 -27.63 -5.72
N ILE A 586 28.09 -26.60 -5.35
CA ILE A 586 28.31 -26.21 -3.96
C ILE A 586 26.97 -25.88 -3.28
N SER A 587 26.11 -25.08 -3.89
CA SER A 587 24.81 -24.71 -3.33
C SER A 587 23.91 -25.92 -3.12
N LEU A 588 23.87 -26.84 -4.09
CA LEU A 588 23.10 -28.08 -4.00
C LEU A 588 23.66 -29.02 -2.91
N MET A 589 24.97 -29.15 -2.81
CA MET A 589 25.62 -29.98 -1.78
C MET A 589 25.38 -29.47 -0.36
N TYR A 590 25.47 -28.15 -0.14
CA TYR A 590 25.17 -27.57 1.18
C TYR A 590 23.67 -27.76 1.52
N PHE A 591 22.78 -27.60 0.58
CA PHE A 591 21.36 -27.86 0.78
C PHE A 591 21.11 -29.32 1.16
N LYS A 592 21.65 -30.29 0.41
CA LYS A 592 21.55 -31.72 0.72
C LYS A 592 22.15 -32.08 2.08
N LEU A 593 23.35 -31.56 2.37
CA LEU A 593 24.03 -31.81 3.65
C LEU A 593 23.16 -31.36 4.84
N ARG A 594 22.50 -30.20 4.70
CA ARG A 594 21.59 -29.69 5.73
C ARG A 594 20.38 -30.59 5.93
N LYS A 595 19.77 -31.07 4.85
CA LYS A 595 18.63 -32.00 4.90
C LYS A 595 19.04 -33.33 5.56
N VAL A 596 20.19 -33.88 5.19
CA VAL A 596 20.73 -35.11 5.80
C VAL A 596 20.99 -34.93 7.30
N LYS A 597 21.55 -33.79 7.73
CA LYS A 597 21.74 -33.50 9.17
C LYS A 597 20.41 -33.44 9.92
N LYS A 598 19.38 -32.86 9.34
CA LYS A 598 18.01 -32.80 9.92
C LYS A 598 17.43 -34.21 10.05
N MET A 599 17.58 -35.03 9.00
CA MET A 599 17.15 -36.45 9.04
C MET A 599 17.92 -37.27 10.11
N ILE A 600 19.21 -37.00 10.30
CA ILE A 600 20.02 -37.64 11.37
C ILE A 600 19.48 -37.24 12.75
N THR A 601 19.19 -35.97 12.98
CA THR A 601 18.64 -35.47 14.26
C THR A 601 17.27 -36.09 14.53
N GLN A 602 16.40 -36.14 13.52
CA GLN A 602 15.09 -36.78 13.65
C GLN A 602 15.21 -38.28 13.95
N ASN A 603 16.08 -38.99 13.22
CA ASN A 603 16.32 -40.43 13.45
C ASN A 603 16.93 -40.71 14.83
N GLN A 604 17.73 -39.77 15.39
CA GLN A 604 18.23 -39.90 16.78
C GLN A 604 17.07 -39.76 17.78
N SER A 605 16.17 -38.81 17.59
CA SER A 605 14.97 -38.67 18.43
C SER A 605 14.05 -39.89 18.33
N ASP A 606 13.91 -40.44 17.12
CA ASP A 606 13.11 -41.63 16.89
C ASP A 606 13.72 -42.86 17.57
N LEU A 607 15.06 -42.98 17.56
CA LEU A 607 15.81 -44.04 18.28
C LEU A 607 15.63 -43.96 19.80
N GLU A 608 15.61 -42.77 20.37
CA GLU A 608 15.39 -42.55 21.82
C GLU A 608 13.98 -42.97 22.28
N ASN A 609 12.99 -42.93 21.37
CA ASN A 609 11.59 -43.22 21.66
C ASN A 609 11.09 -44.55 21.07
N ALA A 610 11.96 -45.33 20.39
CA ALA A 610 11.58 -46.51 19.66
C ALA A 610 11.35 -47.75 20.56
N PRO A 611 10.35 -48.58 20.26
CA PRO A 611 10.26 -49.92 20.87
C PRO A 611 11.40 -50.82 20.35
N ALA A 612 11.81 -51.82 21.17
CA ALA A 612 12.95 -52.70 20.87
C ALA A 612 12.84 -53.48 19.52
N SER A 613 11.63 -53.55 18.95
CA SER A 613 11.38 -54.17 17.62
C SER A 613 11.95 -53.35 16.47
N ASP A 614 12.01 -52.01 16.61
CA ASP A 614 12.30 -51.08 15.52
C ASP A 614 13.71 -50.47 15.62
N GLU A 615 14.36 -50.68 16.78
CA GLU A 615 15.67 -50.11 17.08
C GLU A 615 16.76 -50.51 16.05
N LEU A 616 16.78 -51.79 15.65
CA LEU A 616 17.74 -52.30 14.67
C LEU A 616 17.57 -51.66 13.28
N HIS A 617 16.34 -51.41 12.86
CA HIS A 617 16.04 -50.74 11.59
C HIS A 617 16.46 -49.29 11.62
N LEU A 618 16.13 -48.57 12.68
CA LEU A 618 16.51 -47.17 12.87
C LEU A 618 18.05 -46.98 12.96
N LEU A 619 18.77 -47.92 13.58
CA LEU A 619 20.24 -47.96 13.60
C LEU A 619 20.86 -48.15 12.21
N GLN A 620 20.23 -48.98 11.36
CA GLN A 620 20.67 -49.16 9.96
C GLN A 620 20.46 -47.85 9.17
N ILE A 621 19.30 -47.17 9.33
CA ILE A 621 19.03 -45.87 8.74
C ILE A 621 20.07 -44.84 9.23
N HIS A 622 20.35 -44.79 10.53
CA HIS A 622 21.31 -43.88 11.10
C HIS A 622 22.72 -44.06 10.50
N LYS A 623 23.15 -45.30 10.36
CA LYS A 623 24.44 -45.64 9.75
C LYS A 623 24.51 -45.19 8.28
N HIS A 624 23.43 -45.40 7.54
CA HIS A 624 23.33 -44.96 6.14
C HIS A 624 23.38 -43.43 6.02
N LEU A 625 22.58 -42.72 6.81
CA LEU A 625 22.55 -41.25 6.83
C LEU A 625 23.94 -40.68 7.21
N LYS A 626 24.64 -41.28 8.15
CA LYS A 626 26.00 -40.90 8.53
C LYS A 626 27.03 -41.14 7.41
N GLN A 627 26.83 -42.17 6.59
CA GLN A 627 27.68 -42.40 5.42
C GLN A 627 27.44 -41.29 4.36
N VAL A 628 26.19 -40.99 4.07
CA VAL A 628 25.82 -39.93 3.12
C VAL A 628 26.35 -38.56 3.59
N GLU A 629 26.28 -38.25 4.88
CA GLU A 629 26.89 -37.05 5.49
C GLU A 629 28.39 -36.96 5.21
N ARG A 630 29.11 -38.06 5.37
CA ARG A 630 30.58 -38.12 5.12
C ARG A 630 30.88 -37.88 3.64
N ASP A 631 30.18 -38.56 2.76
CA ASP A 631 30.39 -38.47 1.32
C ASP A 631 30.17 -37.05 0.81
N LEU A 632 29.06 -36.38 1.24
CA LEU A 632 28.79 -34.98 0.95
C LEU A 632 29.86 -34.03 1.51
N THR A 633 30.34 -34.29 2.74
CA THR A 633 31.36 -33.45 3.40
C THR A 633 32.71 -33.55 2.70
N GLN A 634 33.09 -34.75 2.23
CA GLN A 634 34.35 -34.95 1.50
C GLN A 634 34.38 -34.21 0.17
N HIS A 635 33.24 -34.17 -0.53
CA HIS A 635 33.12 -33.42 -1.80
C HIS A 635 33.17 -31.89 -1.62
N ILE A 636 32.68 -31.38 -0.52
CA ILE A 636 32.66 -29.92 -0.22
C ILE A 636 34.09 -29.43 0.16
N GLY A 637 34.99 -30.30 0.62
CA GLY A 637 36.35 -29.93 0.98
C GLY A 637 36.48 -28.95 2.15
N THR A 638 35.45 -28.79 2.95
CA THR A 638 35.40 -27.83 4.07
C THR A 638 35.67 -28.48 5.41
N VAL A 639 36.57 -27.84 6.18
CA VAL A 639 36.74 -28.11 7.61
C VAL A 639 35.51 -27.62 8.35
N ILE A 640 34.73 -28.53 8.92
CA ILE A 640 33.56 -28.16 9.73
C ILE A 640 34.08 -27.57 11.05
N PHE A 641 33.89 -26.26 11.24
CA PHE A 641 33.93 -25.69 12.59
C PHE A 641 32.73 -26.26 13.38
N LYS A 642 33.08 -26.94 14.49
CA LYS A 642 32.09 -27.47 15.45
C LYS A 642 31.28 -26.36 16.10
#